data_ff5c88b090545efd330a5484a7002f40
#
_entry.id   ff5c88b090545efd330a5484a7002f40
#
_cell.length_a   1.000
_cell.length_b   1.000
_cell.length_c   1.000
_cell.angle_alpha   90.00
_cell.angle_beta   90.00
_cell.angle_gamma   90.00
#
_symmetry.space_group_name_H-M   'P 1'
#
loop_
_entity.id
_entity.type
_entity.pdbx_description
1 polymer ?
#
loop_
_entity_poly.entity_id
_entity_poly.type
_entity_poly.pdbx_seq_one_letter_code
_entity_poly.pdbx_strand_id
1 'polypeptide(L)'
;MLLFMCLCIDPLSGFNATAAKANVGIILDLDGTMGKICKTCISMAIEDFYSNRDYNTMIEPHFRDSRSDVVTAASAAIDLLKNTQVMAIIGPQRSIQADFVIDIGDKVEVPIISTATSPSVSLKNTSYFIRSAWSSSSQVKPIAAIVKKFGWREVVFVYEDSTYGSGLVPYLTVDLLKSNAVISQQSVISSDATENQIRQELGKLMKMRTRVFVVHMLPGLASRFFKVAKEAGMMGKGYAWLIADVLTSLLDSMNPQTMEAMQGVIGVKAYVPKSVELINFEKRWRKRFHMENPEMDRTELNIFGLWSYDSIAVLAEAIERAGVTSPQFNRSVDGANLTDLGAIGTSLAGPPLVGWIRNHTSRGLSGVFNISNGQLQPSAFWIVNVNGGKEISIGFWSEQCGISRELKPYDHRDDCLTGKENLDPIVWPGKENIVPKGWEFPVNGEKFRVGVTAKNGFNEFLKVENNEETGVVQATGFCIDVFEKVWENIPYSVPIEYVALGREYRSNDEIMQKLDEKDLDAFVADITVTASRSKYIDFTFPYSESGVGIVVPIKPNGRKNAWIFMKPLTTGLWLTVGAFFVYTGFVIWVLEHRVNKAFRGPPNQQVGMIFWFSFSTFVFAQREKVRSNLTRFVVIVWVFVVLVLTSSYTANLTSMLTVDQLQPKISNVNDLIKNGEFVGHQIGSFVSEFLTNNGIVESASLKSYSNVDQFHEALSKGSRNGGVGAIIDELPYIRLLLSKHCDKYTMIGPIYPTSAFGFAFPKGSPLVFDVSREILRLKEDTDLMVRITEKWLGDEKDCPNANGALSKSQRLNLDSFKGLFVIAGVSSTLSLAIFLSRFLYENRYLLESTASTKEKLLGLARIFSREKDESLSSKETRSPDREVGVSAAASPAMSIPCEKYQEGMFSQDEGFLNLNSRNLC
;
A
#
# COMPACT_ATOMS: atom_id res chain seq x y z
N MET A 1 -30.26 107.82 4.12
CA MET A 1 -30.08 108.03 2.71
C MET A 1 -29.62 106.77 2.07
N LEU A 2 -30.44 106.26 1.10
CA LEU A 2 -30.36 105.11 0.24
C LEU A 2 -30.42 103.69 0.91
N LEU A 3 -31.65 103.30 0.88
CA LEU A 3 -32.15 101.93 0.95
C LEU A 3 -31.42 101.03 -0.12
N PHE A 4 -30.97 99.87 0.31
CA PHE A 4 -30.72 98.78 -0.53
C PHE A 4 -31.67 97.57 -0.07
N MET A 5 -32.78 97.42 -0.81
CA MET A 5 -33.58 96.28 -0.74
C MET A 5 -32.89 95.09 -1.32
N CYS A 6 -32.50 94.13 -0.50
CA CYS A 6 -32.08 92.75 -0.96
C CYS A 6 -33.34 91.87 -1.00
N LEU A 7 -33.78 91.60 -2.17
CA LEU A 7 -34.74 90.50 -2.47
C LEU A 7 -34.09 89.16 -2.05
N CYS A 8 -34.59 88.63 -0.95
CA CYS A 8 -34.38 87.13 -0.72
C CYS A 8 -35.29 86.40 -1.65
N ILE A 9 -34.68 85.83 -2.66
CA ILE A 9 -35.26 84.74 -3.44
C ILE A 9 -35.13 83.53 -2.57
N ASP A 10 -36.21 83.06 -2.04
CA ASP A 10 -36.32 81.68 -1.45
C ASP A 10 -35.93 80.67 -2.51
N PRO A 11 -34.92 79.82 -2.24
CA PRO A 11 -34.69 78.71 -3.11
C PRO A 11 -35.82 77.73 -2.92
N LEU A 12 -36.47 77.47 -4.03
CA LEU A 12 -37.40 76.42 -4.31
C LEU A 12 -37.43 75.29 -3.25
N SER A 13 -38.54 75.18 -2.62
CA SER A 13 -38.99 73.96 -1.98
C SER A 13 -38.72 72.78 -2.93
N GLY A 14 -37.67 72.01 -2.62
CA GLY A 14 -37.41 70.78 -3.27
C GLY A 14 -38.59 69.87 -3.12
N PHE A 15 -39.07 69.36 -4.20
CA PHE A 15 -40.02 68.24 -4.31
C PHE A 15 -39.57 67.13 -3.37
N ASN A 16 -40.15 67.00 -2.20
CA ASN A 16 -40.18 65.76 -1.47
C ASN A 16 -41.12 64.81 -2.25
N ALA A 17 -40.61 64.16 -3.27
CA ALA A 17 -41.26 63.03 -3.83
C ALA A 17 -41.30 61.99 -2.68
N THR A 18 -42.47 61.77 -2.09
CA THR A 18 -42.68 60.69 -1.11
C THR A 18 -42.32 59.39 -1.84
N ALA A 19 -41.22 58.70 -1.41
CA ALA A 19 -40.83 57.44 -1.95
C ALA A 19 -42.05 56.49 -2.01
N ALA A 20 -42.22 55.82 -3.14
CA ALA A 20 -43.29 54.85 -3.32
C ALA A 20 -43.14 53.67 -2.37
N LYS A 21 -44.21 53.31 -1.65
CA LYS A 21 -44.17 52.19 -0.68
C LYS A 21 -44.21 50.85 -1.41
N ALA A 22 -43.21 50.04 -1.15
CA ALA A 22 -43.11 48.67 -1.65
C ALA A 22 -43.48 47.68 -0.53
N ASN A 23 -44.67 47.10 -0.60
CA ASN A 23 -45.12 46.09 0.36
C ASN A 23 -44.29 44.79 0.27
N VAL A 24 -43.63 44.37 1.34
CA VAL A 24 -42.89 43.12 1.45
C VAL A 24 -43.42 42.29 2.60
N GLY A 25 -43.82 41.06 2.30
CA GLY A 25 -44.30 40.10 3.32
C GLY A 25 -43.11 39.46 4.05
N ILE A 26 -43.25 39.28 5.34
CA ILE A 26 -42.21 38.62 6.16
C ILE A 26 -42.89 37.58 7.04
N ILE A 27 -42.55 36.30 6.79
CA ILE A 27 -43.10 35.15 7.53
C ILE A 27 -41.98 34.54 8.39
N LEU A 28 -42.12 34.70 9.71
CA LEU A 28 -41.14 34.23 10.69
C LEU A 28 -41.85 33.52 11.84
N ASP A 29 -41.13 32.65 12.55
CA ASP A 29 -41.54 32.11 13.85
C ASP A 29 -41.19 33.15 14.93
N LEU A 30 -42.12 34.07 15.17
CA LEU A 30 -41.87 35.27 16.01
C LEU A 30 -41.66 34.97 17.51
N ASP A 31 -42.13 33.82 17.97
CA ASP A 31 -41.89 33.35 19.35
C ASP A 31 -40.55 32.64 19.48
N GLY A 32 -40.02 32.10 18.39
CA GLY A 32 -38.75 31.37 18.34
C GLY A 32 -37.52 32.29 18.34
N THR A 33 -36.42 31.85 18.96
CA THR A 33 -35.12 32.60 19.02
C THR A 33 -34.66 33.03 17.63
N MET A 34 -34.75 32.15 16.66
CA MET A 34 -34.33 32.42 15.30
C MET A 34 -35.18 33.53 14.64
N GLY A 35 -36.51 33.46 14.82
CA GLY A 35 -37.41 34.46 14.27
C GLY A 35 -37.19 35.86 14.84
N LYS A 36 -36.92 35.95 16.15
CA LYS A 36 -36.57 37.20 16.82
C LYS A 36 -35.26 37.80 16.30
N ILE A 37 -34.22 36.96 16.14
CA ILE A 37 -32.95 37.41 15.55
C ILE A 37 -33.16 37.97 14.14
N CYS A 38 -33.84 37.21 13.27
CA CYS A 38 -34.07 37.63 11.89
C CYS A 38 -34.96 38.86 11.80
N LYS A 39 -36.00 39.00 12.65
CA LYS A 39 -36.85 40.19 12.71
C LYS A 39 -36.02 41.45 12.99
N THR A 40 -35.20 41.45 14.03
CA THR A 40 -34.32 42.57 14.36
C THR A 40 -33.32 42.88 13.22
N CYS A 41 -32.72 41.85 12.59
CA CYS A 41 -31.80 42.03 11.46
C CYS A 41 -32.49 42.62 10.23
N ILE A 42 -33.69 42.13 9.88
CA ILE A 42 -34.52 42.65 8.78
C ILE A 42 -34.87 44.11 9.02
N SER A 43 -35.33 44.45 10.23
CA SER A 43 -35.69 45.85 10.56
C SER A 43 -34.49 46.79 10.45
N MET A 44 -33.33 46.36 10.96
CA MET A 44 -32.07 47.12 10.85
C MET A 44 -31.57 47.21 9.39
N ALA A 45 -31.71 46.18 8.59
CA ALA A 45 -31.34 46.22 7.19
C ALA A 45 -32.14 47.24 6.38
N ILE A 46 -33.46 47.34 6.64
CA ILE A 46 -34.33 48.35 6.01
C ILE A 46 -33.86 49.75 6.40
N GLU A 47 -33.67 50.00 7.71
CA GLU A 47 -33.21 51.30 8.20
C GLU A 47 -31.84 51.67 7.62
N ASP A 48 -30.86 50.74 7.63
CA ASP A 48 -29.51 50.98 7.13
C ASP A 48 -29.51 51.25 5.61
N PHE A 49 -30.30 50.52 4.84
CA PHE A 49 -30.37 50.66 3.38
C PHE A 49 -30.89 52.07 2.99
N TYR A 50 -31.97 52.54 3.64
CA TYR A 50 -32.61 53.81 3.30
C TYR A 50 -32.00 55.02 4.00
N SER A 51 -31.06 54.86 4.96
CA SER A 51 -30.47 55.96 5.73
C SER A 51 -29.52 56.86 4.93
N ASN A 52 -28.91 56.39 3.85
CA ASN A 52 -27.76 57.04 3.22
C ASN A 52 -27.97 57.58 1.80
N ARG A 53 -29.14 57.37 1.18
CA ARG A 53 -29.44 57.79 -0.20
C ARG A 53 -30.93 58.12 -0.36
N ASP A 54 -31.23 59.03 -1.27
CA ASP A 54 -32.61 59.24 -1.71
C ASP A 54 -32.98 58.12 -2.73
N TYR A 55 -33.87 57.25 -2.34
CA TYR A 55 -34.42 56.18 -3.17
C TYR A 55 -35.82 56.55 -3.62
N ASN A 56 -36.22 56.05 -4.79
CA ASN A 56 -37.57 56.25 -5.37
C ASN A 56 -38.62 55.38 -4.69
N THR A 57 -38.17 54.28 -4.06
CA THR A 57 -39.03 53.30 -3.36
C THR A 57 -38.57 53.10 -1.92
N MET A 58 -39.52 52.72 -1.05
CA MET A 58 -39.25 52.34 0.33
C MET A 58 -39.99 51.07 0.71
N ILE A 59 -39.25 50.06 1.23
CA ILE A 59 -39.84 48.79 1.68
C ILE A 59 -40.71 49.07 2.92
N GLU A 60 -42.01 48.67 2.85
CA GLU A 60 -42.90 48.57 3.97
C GLU A 60 -43.06 47.11 4.41
N PRO A 61 -42.46 46.70 5.59
CA PRO A 61 -42.45 45.32 6.01
C PRO A 61 -43.78 44.93 6.70
N HIS A 62 -44.38 43.82 6.25
CA HIS A 62 -45.61 43.25 6.82
C HIS A 62 -45.29 41.90 7.47
N PHE A 63 -45.10 41.88 8.79
CA PHE A 63 -44.77 40.68 9.54
C PHE A 63 -45.98 39.77 9.78
N ARG A 64 -45.79 38.45 9.63
CA ARG A 64 -46.77 37.40 10.03
C ARG A 64 -46.04 36.31 10.80
N ASP A 65 -46.70 35.82 11.82
CA ASP A 65 -46.16 34.74 12.64
C ASP A 65 -46.52 33.36 12.04
N SER A 66 -45.55 32.53 11.79
CA SER A 66 -45.76 31.15 11.30
C SER A 66 -46.07 30.15 12.42
N ARG A 67 -45.85 30.50 13.70
CA ARG A 67 -46.07 29.67 14.90
C ARG A 67 -45.45 28.28 14.77
N SER A 68 -44.36 28.17 14.05
CA SER A 68 -43.72 26.87 13.74
C SER A 68 -44.62 25.83 13.04
N ASP A 69 -45.79 26.21 12.58
CA ASP A 69 -46.80 25.37 11.94
C ASP A 69 -46.92 25.64 10.43
N VAL A 70 -47.02 24.55 9.65
CA VAL A 70 -47.06 24.60 8.16
C VAL A 70 -48.33 25.30 7.66
N VAL A 71 -49.48 24.96 8.28
CA VAL A 71 -50.79 25.51 7.87
C VAL A 71 -50.89 27.00 8.18
N THR A 72 -50.35 27.40 9.34
CA THR A 72 -50.27 28.81 9.75
C THR A 72 -49.39 29.61 8.81
N ALA A 73 -48.22 29.07 8.42
CA ALA A 73 -47.31 29.70 7.45
C ALA A 73 -47.95 29.86 6.07
N ALA A 74 -48.68 28.86 5.59
CA ALA A 74 -49.42 28.92 4.33
C ALA A 74 -50.56 29.94 4.38
N SER A 75 -51.31 29.97 5.47
CA SER A 75 -52.41 30.98 5.70
C SER A 75 -51.85 32.40 5.74
N ALA A 76 -50.68 32.60 6.39
CA ALA A 76 -49.97 33.89 6.42
C ALA A 76 -49.51 34.31 5.01
N ALA A 77 -49.01 33.40 4.19
CA ALA A 77 -48.62 33.68 2.79
C ALA A 77 -49.87 34.14 1.98
N ILE A 78 -50.97 33.41 2.08
CA ILE A 78 -52.23 33.75 1.37
C ILE A 78 -52.71 35.11 1.82
N ASP A 79 -52.73 35.41 3.13
CA ASP A 79 -53.12 36.70 3.66
C ASP A 79 -52.27 37.86 3.12
N LEU A 80 -50.95 37.70 3.11
CA LEU A 80 -49.99 38.68 2.57
C LEU A 80 -50.21 38.92 1.06
N LEU A 81 -50.50 37.88 0.29
CA LEU A 81 -50.73 37.96 -1.15
C LEU A 81 -52.08 38.53 -1.50
N LYS A 82 -53.19 38.12 -0.78
CA LYS A 82 -54.55 38.53 -1.08
C LYS A 82 -54.89 39.90 -0.54
N ASN A 83 -54.60 40.13 0.74
CA ASN A 83 -55.02 41.31 1.45
C ASN A 83 -54.00 42.45 1.41
N THR A 84 -52.73 42.15 1.62
CA THR A 84 -51.64 43.14 1.61
C THR A 84 -51.09 43.40 0.22
N GLN A 85 -51.20 42.44 -0.69
CA GLN A 85 -50.67 42.51 -2.05
C GLN A 85 -49.16 42.78 -2.10
N VAL A 86 -48.40 41.92 -1.46
CA VAL A 86 -46.94 42.05 -1.33
C VAL A 86 -46.22 41.70 -2.64
N MET A 87 -45.10 42.35 -2.93
CA MET A 87 -44.27 42.15 -4.14
C MET A 87 -43.32 40.95 -3.97
N ALA A 88 -42.93 40.61 -2.74
CA ALA A 88 -42.06 39.52 -2.38
C ALA A 88 -42.37 39.03 -0.97
N ILE A 89 -42.00 37.77 -0.65
CA ILE A 89 -42.10 37.23 0.70
C ILE A 89 -40.73 36.82 1.16
N ILE A 90 -40.28 37.33 2.33
CA ILE A 90 -39.07 36.87 3.05
C ILE A 90 -39.50 35.79 4.06
N GLY A 91 -38.89 34.60 3.99
CA GLY A 91 -39.26 33.45 4.80
C GLY A 91 -40.18 32.45 4.07
N PRO A 92 -40.73 31.46 4.75
CA PRO A 92 -40.42 31.02 6.14
C PRO A 92 -39.01 30.46 6.30
N GLN A 93 -38.57 30.35 7.56
CA GLN A 93 -37.23 29.88 7.89
C GLN A 93 -37.12 28.35 7.90
N ARG A 94 -38.20 27.67 8.33
CA ARG A 94 -38.23 26.21 8.42
C ARG A 94 -38.50 25.58 7.06
N SER A 95 -37.69 24.60 6.68
CA SER A 95 -37.76 23.96 5.37
C SER A 95 -39.13 23.34 5.06
N ILE A 96 -39.77 22.74 6.05
CA ILE A 96 -41.11 22.14 5.89
C ILE A 96 -42.19 23.20 5.60
N GLN A 97 -42.10 24.40 6.18
CA GLN A 97 -42.98 25.52 5.92
C GLN A 97 -42.65 26.17 4.56
N ALA A 98 -41.36 26.31 4.26
CA ALA A 98 -40.92 26.91 3.02
C ALA A 98 -41.37 26.11 1.81
N ASP A 99 -41.30 24.76 1.90
CA ASP A 99 -41.72 23.88 0.82
C ASP A 99 -43.16 24.12 0.35
N PHE A 100 -44.08 24.43 1.29
CA PHE A 100 -45.46 24.72 0.99
C PHE A 100 -45.69 26.17 0.49
N VAL A 101 -45.00 27.14 1.12
CA VAL A 101 -45.12 28.56 0.74
C VAL A 101 -44.53 28.83 -0.63
N ILE A 102 -43.49 28.10 -1.03
CA ILE A 102 -42.88 28.17 -2.35
C ILE A 102 -43.88 27.80 -3.44
N ASP A 103 -44.65 26.73 -3.26
CA ASP A 103 -45.69 26.34 -4.23
C ASP A 103 -46.75 27.41 -4.41
N ILE A 104 -47.12 28.11 -3.30
CA ILE A 104 -48.04 29.27 -3.36
C ILE A 104 -47.39 30.42 -4.15
N GLY A 105 -46.12 30.76 -3.83
CA GLY A 105 -45.37 31.83 -4.50
C GLY A 105 -45.19 31.59 -6.00
N ASP A 106 -44.88 30.35 -6.37
CA ASP A 106 -44.71 29.95 -7.79
C ASP A 106 -46.04 30.06 -8.55
N LYS A 107 -47.15 29.67 -7.90
CA LYS A 107 -48.49 29.79 -8.51
C LYS A 107 -48.92 31.21 -8.81
N VAL A 108 -48.53 32.17 -7.95
CA VAL A 108 -48.90 33.60 -8.06
C VAL A 108 -47.79 34.47 -8.66
N GLU A 109 -46.69 33.86 -9.05
CA GLU A 109 -45.49 34.51 -9.61
C GLU A 109 -44.87 35.58 -8.68
N VAL A 110 -44.84 35.31 -7.38
CA VAL A 110 -44.27 36.20 -6.36
C VAL A 110 -42.98 35.57 -5.81
N PRO A 111 -41.82 36.26 -5.79
CA PRO A 111 -40.57 35.73 -5.27
C PRO A 111 -40.66 35.40 -3.78
N ILE A 112 -40.28 34.17 -3.44
CA ILE A 112 -40.15 33.68 -2.09
C ILE A 112 -38.65 33.58 -1.77
N ILE A 113 -38.15 34.45 -0.89
CA ILE A 113 -36.75 34.48 -0.47
C ILE A 113 -36.67 33.86 0.91
N SER A 114 -36.05 32.68 1.00
CA SER A 114 -36.06 31.91 2.24
C SER A 114 -34.67 31.45 2.66
N THR A 115 -34.44 31.47 3.97
CA THR A 115 -33.22 30.93 4.62
C THR A 115 -33.37 29.45 4.96
N ALA A 116 -34.32 28.72 4.35
CA ALA A 116 -34.50 27.29 4.49
C ALA A 116 -33.29 26.51 3.88
N THR A 117 -32.67 25.61 4.65
CA THR A 117 -31.43 24.95 4.28
C THR A 117 -31.59 23.55 3.68
N SER A 118 -32.76 22.89 3.84
CA SER A 118 -32.93 21.52 3.33
C SER A 118 -32.76 21.43 1.81
N PRO A 119 -31.98 20.46 1.30
CA PRO A 119 -31.82 20.27 -0.13
C PRO A 119 -33.11 19.86 -0.84
N SER A 120 -34.05 19.21 -0.13
CA SER A 120 -35.33 18.75 -0.67
C SER A 120 -36.15 19.89 -1.25
N VAL A 121 -36.06 21.07 -0.65
CA VAL A 121 -36.74 22.29 -1.10
C VAL A 121 -36.25 22.77 -2.48
N SER A 122 -35.02 22.45 -2.86
CA SER A 122 -34.40 22.83 -4.15
C SER A 122 -34.71 21.87 -5.28
N LEU A 123 -35.24 20.69 -4.97
CA LEU A 123 -35.54 19.67 -5.98
C LEU A 123 -36.78 20.05 -6.82
N LYS A 124 -37.59 20.98 -6.32
CA LYS A 124 -38.66 21.56 -7.09
C LYS A 124 -38.08 22.55 -8.10
N ASN A 125 -38.42 22.37 -9.36
CA ASN A 125 -38.01 23.28 -10.46
C ASN A 125 -38.91 24.53 -10.45
N THR A 126 -38.87 25.30 -9.33
CA THR A 126 -39.66 26.51 -9.12
C THR A 126 -38.88 27.73 -9.60
N SER A 127 -39.56 28.58 -10.38
CA SER A 127 -38.94 29.77 -10.97
C SER A 127 -38.83 30.92 -9.98
N TYR A 128 -39.73 30.97 -9.00
CA TYR A 128 -39.86 32.10 -8.05
C TYR A 128 -39.27 31.85 -6.67
N PHE A 129 -38.60 30.74 -6.48
CA PHE A 129 -37.89 30.47 -5.23
C PHE A 129 -36.43 30.93 -5.28
N ILE A 130 -36.02 31.67 -4.26
CA ILE A 130 -34.64 32.12 -4.03
C ILE A 130 -34.21 31.68 -2.65
N ARG A 131 -33.21 30.84 -2.60
CA ARG A 131 -32.60 30.43 -1.35
C ARG A 131 -31.49 31.39 -0.97
N SER A 132 -31.70 32.14 0.10
CA SER A 132 -30.71 33.09 0.66
C SER A 132 -29.88 32.50 1.80
N ALA A 133 -29.87 31.18 1.94
CA ALA A 133 -29.04 30.42 2.85
C ALA A 133 -28.23 29.34 2.09
N TRP A 134 -27.17 28.85 2.65
CA TRP A 134 -26.48 27.70 2.08
C TRP A 134 -27.31 26.43 2.22
N SER A 135 -27.37 25.61 1.18
CA SER A 135 -27.98 24.29 1.26
C SER A 135 -27.21 23.40 2.24
N SER A 136 -27.90 22.67 3.10
CA SER A 136 -27.27 21.68 3.99
C SER A 136 -26.45 20.64 3.24
N SER A 137 -26.76 20.36 1.96
CA SER A 137 -25.97 19.48 1.13
C SER A 137 -24.54 19.97 0.92
N SER A 138 -24.29 21.30 1.01
CA SER A 138 -22.94 21.85 0.87
C SER A 138 -21.98 21.46 2.00
N GLN A 139 -22.49 21.10 3.18
CA GLN A 139 -21.71 20.72 4.35
C GLN A 139 -21.28 19.25 4.36
N VAL A 140 -21.89 18.48 3.50
CA VAL A 140 -21.54 17.06 3.38
C VAL A 140 -20.09 16.87 2.97
N LYS A 141 -19.60 17.73 2.07
CA LYS A 141 -18.19 17.69 1.62
C LYS A 141 -17.19 17.89 2.76
N PRO A 142 -17.29 18.94 3.61
CA PRO A 142 -16.41 19.07 4.78
C PRO A 142 -16.57 17.95 5.80
N ILE A 143 -17.79 17.42 6.03
CA ILE A 143 -18.00 16.25 6.90
C ILE A 143 -17.28 15.04 6.35
N ALA A 144 -17.45 14.72 5.06
CA ALA A 144 -16.77 13.61 4.40
C ALA A 144 -15.22 13.79 4.41
N ALA A 145 -14.74 15.02 4.27
CA ALA A 145 -13.31 15.34 4.38
C ALA A 145 -12.77 15.09 5.81
N ILE A 146 -13.55 15.41 6.86
CA ILE A 146 -13.19 15.10 8.25
C ILE A 146 -13.14 13.58 8.46
N VAL A 147 -14.16 12.84 8.01
CA VAL A 147 -14.20 11.37 8.09
C VAL A 147 -13.00 10.75 7.39
N LYS A 148 -12.66 11.21 6.19
CA LYS A 148 -11.48 10.78 5.44
C LYS A 148 -10.17 11.09 6.16
N LYS A 149 -10.04 12.29 6.73
CA LYS A 149 -8.84 12.73 7.45
C LYS A 149 -8.50 11.84 8.63
N PHE A 150 -9.50 11.38 9.37
CA PHE A 150 -9.33 10.49 10.52
C PHE A 150 -9.36 9.01 10.16
N GLY A 151 -9.52 8.66 8.88
CA GLY A 151 -9.49 7.29 8.40
C GLY A 151 -10.70 6.45 8.80
N TRP A 152 -11.80 7.07 9.19
CA TRP A 152 -13.04 6.36 9.52
C TRP A 152 -13.73 5.85 8.26
N ARG A 153 -14.08 4.58 8.26
CA ARG A 153 -14.70 3.93 7.10
C ARG A 153 -16.20 3.74 7.25
N GLU A 154 -16.69 3.79 8.47
CA GLU A 154 -18.09 3.62 8.78
C GLU A 154 -18.58 4.77 9.66
N VAL A 155 -19.79 5.26 9.38
CA VAL A 155 -20.45 6.26 10.18
C VAL A 155 -21.90 5.87 10.41
N VAL A 156 -22.44 6.23 11.57
CA VAL A 156 -23.86 6.16 11.87
C VAL A 156 -24.47 7.54 11.60
N PHE A 157 -25.50 7.61 10.78
CA PHE A 157 -26.20 8.86 10.51
C PHE A 157 -27.46 8.94 11.37
N VAL A 158 -27.49 9.91 12.30
CA VAL A 158 -28.60 10.16 13.21
C VAL A 158 -29.29 11.44 12.81
N TYR A 159 -30.56 11.36 12.46
CA TYR A 159 -31.30 12.55 11.99
C TYR A 159 -32.75 12.61 12.49
N GLU A 160 -33.28 13.83 12.47
CA GLU A 160 -34.67 14.12 12.83
C GLU A 160 -35.61 13.60 11.75
N ASP A 161 -36.72 12.99 12.17
CA ASP A 161 -37.79 12.53 11.28
C ASP A 161 -38.55 13.73 10.69
N SER A 162 -37.97 14.28 9.65
CA SER A 162 -38.50 15.43 8.92
C SER A 162 -37.89 15.51 7.52
N THR A 163 -38.49 16.32 6.64
CA THR A 163 -37.90 16.63 5.32
C THR A 163 -36.52 17.32 5.43
N TYR A 164 -36.30 18.03 6.54
CA TYR A 164 -35.00 18.60 6.86
C TYR A 164 -33.93 17.50 7.13
N GLY A 165 -34.28 16.53 7.99
CA GLY A 165 -33.37 15.45 8.36
C GLY A 165 -33.07 14.48 7.20
N SER A 166 -34.12 13.96 6.58
CA SER A 166 -34.03 12.98 5.50
C SER A 166 -33.42 13.55 4.21
N GLY A 167 -33.56 14.86 3.97
CA GLY A 167 -33.08 15.51 2.76
C GLY A 167 -31.58 15.50 2.58
N LEU A 168 -30.81 15.23 3.64
CA LEU A 168 -29.32 15.15 3.61
C LEU A 168 -28.80 13.77 3.23
N VAL A 169 -29.57 12.69 3.42
CA VAL A 169 -29.17 11.29 3.24
C VAL A 169 -28.49 11.02 1.89
N PRO A 170 -29.12 11.37 0.72
CA PRO A 170 -28.53 11.01 -0.57
C PRO A 170 -27.19 11.71 -0.81
N TYR A 171 -27.02 12.94 -0.40
CA TYR A 171 -25.80 13.72 -0.55
C TYR A 171 -24.68 13.19 0.35
N LEU A 172 -25.01 12.89 1.61
CA LEU A 172 -24.05 12.34 2.57
C LEU A 172 -23.55 10.97 2.11
N THR A 173 -24.43 10.11 1.62
CA THR A 173 -24.06 8.79 1.10
C THR A 173 -23.07 8.90 -0.06
N VAL A 174 -23.34 9.78 -1.03
CA VAL A 174 -22.48 9.94 -2.22
C VAL A 174 -21.09 10.46 -1.85
N ASP A 175 -20.97 11.46 -1.00
CA ASP A 175 -19.67 12.06 -0.68
C ASP A 175 -18.86 11.24 0.33
N LEU A 176 -19.50 10.48 1.21
CA LEU A 176 -18.83 9.47 2.03
C LEU A 176 -18.24 8.35 1.17
N LEU A 177 -18.99 7.84 0.18
CA LEU A 177 -18.47 6.85 -0.77
C LEU A 177 -17.23 7.34 -1.52
N LYS A 178 -17.21 8.61 -1.97
CA LYS A 178 -16.01 9.24 -2.58
C LYS A 178 -14.82 9.30 -1.60
N SER A 179 -15.10 9.30 -0.31
CA SER A 179 -14.09 9.32 0.76
C SER A 179 -13.75 7.94 1.31
N ASN A 180 -14.18 6.86 0.63
CA ASN A 180 -14.03 5.46 1.05
C ASN A 180 -14.69 5.18 2.43
N ALA A 181 -15.80 5.83 2.72
CA ALA A 181 -16.59 5.61 3.91
C ALA A 181 -18.05 5.31 3.55
N VAL A 182 -18.76 4.61 4.41
CA VAL A 182 -20.15 4.22 4.21
C VAL A 182 -21.00 4.56 5.44
N ILE A 183 -22.30 4.76 5.23
CA ILE A 183 -23.28 4.84 6.31
C ILE A 183 -23.63 3.40 6.71
N SER A 184 -23.11 2.95 7.86
CA SER A 184 -23.40 1.59 8.39
C SER A 184 -24.81 1.46 8.93
N GLN A 185 -25.36 2.55 9.46
CA GLN A 185 -26.72 2.60 10.01
C GLN A 185 -27.29 3.99 9.90
N GLN A 186 -28.60 4.07 9.64
CA GLN A 186 -29.40 5.28 9.75
C GLN A 186 -30.30 5.16 10.97
N SER A 187 -30.30 6.17 11.85
CA SER A 187 -31.17 6.25 13.02
C SER A 187 -32.05 7.48 12.90
N VAL A 188 -33.33 7.26 12.84
CA VAL A 188 -34.36 8.30 12.66
C VAL A 188 -35.01 8.56 14.01
N ILE A 189 -35.04 9.82 14.44
CA ILE A 189 -35.60 10.22 15.72
C ILE A 189 -36.73 11.25 15.49
N SER A 190 -37.93 10.96 16.00
CA SER A 190 -39.05 11.91 15.90
C SER A 190 -38.71 13.23 16.60
N SER A 191 -39.17 14.35 16.02
CA SER A 191 -39.06 15.69 16.64
C SER A 191 -39.65 15.74 18.06
N ASP A 192 -40.70 14.95 18.30
CA ASP A 192 -41.41 14.87 19.58
C ASP A 192 -40.94 13.72 20.46
N ALA A 193 -39.90 12.99 20.09
CA ALA A 193 -39.40 11.85 20.82
C ALA A 193 -39.15 12.17 22.32
N THR A 194 -39.64 11.33 23.18
CA THR A 194 -39.40 11.41 24.63
C THR A 194 -37.96 10.96 24.95
N GLU A 195 -37.42 11.35 26.11
CA GLU A 195 -36.07 10.92 26.55
C GLU A 195 -35.96 9.38 26.62
N ASN A 196 -37.03 8.66 26.93
CA ASN A 196 -37.06 7.20 26.96
C ASN A 196 -36.95 6.60 25.54
N GLN A 197 -37.60 7.16 24.55
CA GLN A 197 -37.49 6.73 23.15
C GLN A 197 -36.09 7.00 22.62
N ILE A 198 -35.51 8.16 22.91
CA ILE A 198 -34.13 8.49 22.59
C ILE A 198 -33.16 7.48 23.26
N ARG A 199 -33.38 7.15 24.55
CA ARG A 199 -32.57 6.18 25.28
C ARG A 199 -32.62 4.77 24.66
N GLN A 200 -33.81 4.33 24.23
CA GLN A 200 -33.96 3.06 23.51
C GLN A 200 -33.19 3.02 22.21
N GLU A 201 -33.27 4.09 21.43
CA GLU A 201 -32.54 4.18 20.15
C GLU A 201 -31.04 4.23 20.35
N LEU A 202 -30.54 5.05 21.28
CA LEU A 202 -29.11 5.06 21.65
C LEU A 202 -28.66 3.70 22.17
N GLY A 203 -29.51 2.96 22.92
CA GLY A 203 -29.21 1.60 23.35
C GLY A 203 -29.01 0.60 22.22
N LYS A 204 -29.68 0.79 21.07
CA LYS A 204 -29.40 -0.01 19.85
C LYS A 204 -28.05 0.39 19.25
N LEU A 205 -27.79 1.70 19.15
CA LEU A 205 -26.57 2.23 18.57
C LEU A 205 -25.31 1.86 19.39
N MET A 206 -25.42 1.77 20.71
CA MET A 206 -24.32 1.32 21.59
C MET A 206 -23.88 -0.12 21.33
N LYS A 207 -24.76 -0.97 20.83
CA LYS A 207 -24.44 -2.37 20.50
C LYS A 207 -23.67 -2.50 19.17
N MET A 208 -23.63 -1.46 18.36
CA MET A 208 -22.90 -1.46 17.09
C MET A 208 -21.38 -1.36 17.33
N ARG A 209 -20.62 -1.81 16.36
CA ARG A 209 -19.15 -1.64 16.36
C ARG A 209 -18.73 -0.21 16.05
N THR A 210 -19.49 0.48 15.19
CA THR A 210 -19.20 1.85 14.74
C THR A 210 -19.37 2.84 15.90
N ARG A 211 -18.40 3.74 16.05
CA ARG A 211 -18.35 4.77 17.11
C ARG A 211 -18.30 6.19 16.56
N VAL A 212 -18.52 6.38 15.28
CA VAL A 212 -18.58 7.69 14.61
C VAL A 212 -20.03 8.00 14.25
N PHE A 213 -20.51 9.12 14.75
CA PHE A 213 -21.90 9.56 14.59
C PHE A 213 -21.95 10.91 13.89
N VAL A 214 -22.72 11.00 12.82
CA VAL A 214 -23.07 12.26 12.17
C VAL A 214 -24.50 12.61 12.55
N VAL A 215 -24.70 13.76 13.21
CA VAL A 215 -26.00 14.18 13.78
C VAL A 215 -26.55 15.37 12.99
N HIS A 216 -27.74 15.21 12.49
CA HIS A 216 -28.46 16.26 11.74
C HIS A 216 -29.90 16.41 12.24
N MET A 217 -30.08 17.32 13.17
CA MET A 217 -31.38 17.60 13.81
C MET A 217 -31.45 19.05 14.29
N LEU A 218 -32.61 19.52 14.61
CA LEU A 218 -32.83 20.87 15.14
C LEU A 218 -32.41 20.97 16.63
N PRO A 219 -32.00 22.17 17.12
CA PRO A 219 -31.47 22.38 18.46
C PRO A 219 -32.35 21.87 19.60
N GLY A 220 -33.67 21.96 19.47
CA GLY A 220 -34.60 21.49 20.49
C GLY A 220 -34.53 19.96 20.72
N LEU A 221 -34.45 19.17 19.64
CA LEU A 221 -34.26 17.74 19.72
C LEU A 221 -32.81 17.40 20.13
N ALA A 222 -31.84 18.12 19.58
CA ALA A 222 -30.41 17.90 19.88
C ALA A 222 -30.10 18.08 21.37
N SER A 223 -30.68 19.05 22.03
CA SER A 223 -30.51 19.28 23.48
C SER A 223 -30.92 18.06 24.31
N ARG A 224 -32.09 17.48 23.97
CA ARG A 224 -32.58 16.25 24.62
C ARG A 224 -31.68 15.04 24.27
N PHE A 225 -31.32 14.94 23.00
CA PHE A 225 -30.50 13.85 22.47
C PHE A 225 -29.13 13.77 23.14
N PHE A 226 -28.37 14.86 23.17
CA PHE A 226 -27.03 14.87 23.76
C PHE A 226 -27.02 14.73 25.27
N LYS A 227 -28.09 15.22 25.96
CA LYS A 227 -28.32 14.96 27.38
C LYS A 227 -28.42 13.46 27.65
N VAL A 228 -29.31 12.76 26.92
CA VAL A 228 -29.49 11.31 27.08
C VAL A 228 -28.23 10.54 26.62
N ALA A 229 -27.53 10.97 25.55
CA ALA A 229 -26.29 10.38 25.10
C ALA A 229 -25.17 10.45 26.15
N LYS A 230 -25.10 11.60 26.90
CA LYS A 230 -24.18 11.75 28.04
C LYS A 230 -24.55 10.80 29.18
N GLU A 231 -25.84 10.70 29.52
CA GLU A 231 -26.33 9.77 30.56
C GLU A 231 -26.07 8.31 30.17
N ALA A 232 -26.19 7.97 28.90
CA ALA A 232 -25.91 6.64 28.38
C ALA A 232 -24.39 6.31 28.26
N GLY A 233 -23.49 7.25 28.56
CA GLY A 233 -22.05 7.05 28.45
C GLY A 233 -21.46 7.20 27.03
N MET A 234 -22.27 7.55 26.03
CA MET A 234 -21.83 7.69 24.62
C MET A 234 -21.04 8.98 24.36
N MET A 235 -20.87 9.83 25.36
CA MET A 235 -20.01 11.01 25.32
C MET A 235 -18.65 10.75 26.02
N GLY A 236 -18.28 9.49 26.21
CA GLY A 236 -17.01 9.03 26.77
C GLY A 236 -15.95 8.76 25.71
N LYS A 237 -14.84 8.17 26.16
CA LYS A 237 -13.72 7.77 25.33
C LYS A 237 -14.12 6.83 24.21
N GLY A 238 -13.52 7.01 23.02
CA GLY A 238 -13.72 6.15 21.85
C GLY A 238 -14.82 6.60 20.91
N TYR A 239 -15.71 7.50 21.34
CA TYR A 239 -16.78 8.03 20.51
C TYR A 239 -16.35 9.28 19.72
N ALA A 240 -16.86 9.45 18.52
CA ALA A 240 -16.71 10.65 17.70
C ALA A 240 -18.09 11.14 17.23
N TRP A 241 -18.36 12.42 17.45
CA TRP A 241 -19.63 13.04 17.10
C TRP A 241 -19.39 14.22 16.17
N LEU A 242 -20.01 14.20 15.00
CA LEU A 242 -20.01 15.27 14.02
C LEU A 242 -21.39 15.89 13.93
N ILE A 243 -21.50 17.21 14.03
CA ILE A 243 -22.76 17.93 13.87
C ILE A 243 -22.69 18.88 12.70
N ALA A 244 -23.82 19.15 12.11
CA ALA A 244 -23.94 19.93 10.91
C ALA A 244 -24.80 21.19 11.10
N ASP A 245 -24.49 22.19 10.32
CA ASP A 245 -25.21 23.39 9.91
C ASP A 245 -25.98 24.12 10.99
N VAL A 246 -27.30 23.97 10.97
CA VAL A 246 -28.18 24.72 11.89
C VAL A 246 -27.79 24.48 13.33
N LEU A 247 -27.53 23.21 13.68
CA LEU A 247 -27.12 22.86 15.03
C LEU A 247 -25.78 23.51 15.42
N THR A 248 -24.79 23.47 14.53
CA THR A 248 -23.47 24.11 14.76
C THR A 248 -23.57 25.64 14.80
N SER A 249 -24.41 26.23 13.93
CA SER A 249 -24.57 27.67 13.85
C SER A 249 -25.35 28.29 15.05
N LEU A 250 -25.99 27.43 15.83
CA LEU A 250 -26.81 27.83 16.99
C LEU A 250 -26.22 27.36 18.33
N LEU A 251 -25.00 26.84 18.33
CA LEU A 251 -24.32 26.36 19.57
C LEU A 251 -24.30 27.45 20.67
N ASP A 252 -23.99 28.71 20.30
CA ASP A 252 -23.92 29.85 21.23
C ASP A 252 -25.23 30.17 21.90
N SER A 253 -26.38 29.83 21.28
CA SER A 253 -27.71 30.01 21.82
C SER A 253 -28.21 28.85 22.68
N MET A 254 -27.43 27.76 22.77
CA MET A 254 -27.81 26.59 23.57
C MET A 254 -27.54 26.82 25.06
N ASN A 255 -28.28 26.10 25.90
CA ASN A 255 -28.08 26.19 27.33
C ASN A 255 -26.73 25.58 27.76
N PRO A 256 -26.13 26.08 28.87
CA PRO A 256 -24.81 25.60 29.33
C PRO A 256 -24.78 24.10 29.61
N GLN A 257 -25.87 23.52 30.08
CA GLN A 257 -25.94 22.07 30.36
C GLN A 257 -25.86 21.23 29.07
N THR A 258 -26.50 21.70 28.00
CA THR A 258 -26.40 21.05 26.70
C THR A 258 -25.00 21.19 26.12
N MET A 259 -24.40 22.38 26.21
CA MET A 259 -23.02 22.59 25.76
C MET A 259 -22.02 21.70 26.51
N GLU A 260 -22.21 21.49 27.80
CA GLU A 260 -21.40 20.57 28.58
C GLU A 260 -21.67 19.10 28.19
N ALA A 261 -22.91 18.76 27.83
CA ALA A 261 -23.21 17.42 27.33
C ALA A 261 -22.60 17.15 25.95
N MET A 262 -22.38 18.19 25.16
CA MET A 262 -21.76 18.10 23.83
C MET A 262 -20.23 18.22 23.86
N GLN A 263 -19.59 18.11 25.02
CA GLN A 263 -18.13 18.17 25.14
C GLN A 263 -17.43 17.19 24.18
N GLY A 264 -16.52 17.73 23.34
CA GLY A 264 -15.76 16.95 22.36
C GLY A 264 -16.42 16.76 21.00
N VAL A 265 -17.61 17.29 20.80
CA VAL A 265 -18.31 17.28 19.49
C VAL A 265 -17.59 18.18 18.50
N ILE A 266 -17.50 17.73 17.25
CA ILE A 266 -16.99 18.55 16.13
C ILE A 266 -18.16 19.04 15.32
N GLY A 267 -18.17 20.34 15.02
CA GLY A 267 -19.20 20.97 14.20
C GLY A 267 -18.63 21.59 12.92
N VAL A 268 -19.47 21.69 11.93
CA VAL A 268 -19.19 22.38 10.66
C VAL A 268 -20.21 23.48 10.48
N LYS A 269 -19.78 24.75 10.30
CA LYS A 269 -20.65 25.88 10.04
C LYS A 269 -20.09 26.85 9.00
N ALA A 270 -20.93 27.72 8.46
CA ALA A 270 -20.54 28.73 7.50
C ALA A 270 -19.46 29.66 8.07
N TYR A 271 -18.40 29.91 7.31
CA TYR A 271 -17.42 30.91 7.64
C TYR A 271 -17.90 32.32 7.30
N VAL A 272 -17.90 33.20 8.28
CA VAL A 272 -18.19 34.61 8.11
C VAL A 272 -16.93 35.42 8.31
N PRO A 273 -16.44 36.14 7.27
CA PRO A 273 -15.23 36.97 7.39
C PRO A 273 -15.49 38.15 8.31
N LYS A 274 -14.60 38.39 9.27
CA LYS A 274 -14.69 39.56 10.16
C LYS A 274 -14.38 40.82 9.37
N SER A 275 -15.41 41.68 9.19
CA SER A 275 -15.27 43.04 8.61
C SER A 275 -15.54 44.10 9.67
N VAL A 276 -15.12 45.32 9.40
CA VAL A 276 -15.37 46.47 10.29
C VAL A 276 -16.89 46.78 10.36
N GLU A 277 -17.55 46.60 9.21
CA GLU A 277 -19.02 46.77 9.06
C GLU A 277 -19.76 45.77 9.94
N LEU A 278 -19.33 44.48 9.88
CA LEU A 278 -19.93 43.43 10.70
C LEU A 278 -19.74 43.69 12.19
N ILE A 279 -18.56 44.05 12.63
CA ILE A 279 -18.26 44.35 14.04
C ILE A 279 -19.11 45.53 14.56
N ASN A 280 -19.28 46.57 13.73
CA ASN A 280 -20.14 47.69 14.06
C ASN A 280 -21.63 47.34 14.09
N PHE A 281 -22.03 46.49 13.15
CA PHE A 281 -23.40 45.96 13.10
C PHE A 281 -23.70 45.10 14.32
N GLU A 282 -22.84 44.14 14.69
CA GLU A 282 -22.99 43.30 15.88
C GLU A 282 -23.22 44.12 17.16
N LYS A 283 -22.46 45.18 17.34
CA LYS A 283 -22.59 46.07 18.51
C LYS A 283 -23.97 46.76 18.53
N ARG A 284 -24.44 47.29 17.40
CA ARG A 284 -25.75 47.91 17.26
C ARG A 284 -26.86 46.92 17.43
N TRP A 285 -26.74 45.76 16.79
CA TRP A 285 -27.70 44.68 16.85
C TRP A 285 -27.87 44.17 18.28
N ARG A 286 -26.77 43.88 19.00
CA ARG A 286 -26.83 43.43 20.38
C ARG A 286 -27.59 44.37 21.27
N LYS A 287 -27.32 45.69 21.17
CA LYS A 287 -28.04 46.72 21.92
C LYS A 287 -29.53 46.74 21.60
N ARG A 288 -29.91 46.68 20.33
CA ARG A 288 -31.30 46.68 19.89
C ARG A 288 -32.01 45.40 20.25
N PHE A 289 -31.41 44.24 20.00
CA PHE A 289 -31.99 42.95 20.27
C PHE A 289 -32.32 42.77 21.76
N HIS A 290 -31.42 43.18 22.67
CA HIS A 290 -31.70 43.13 24.10
C HIS A 290 -32.78 44.13 24.56
N MET A 291 -32.89 45.26 23.91
CA MET A 291 -34.02 46.19 24.19
C MET A 291 -35.35 45.60 23.74
N GLU A 292 -35.38 44.93 22.60
CA GLU A 292 -36.60 44.30 22.05
C GLU A 292 -36.96 42.97 22.74
N ASN A 293 -35.95 42.23 23.28
CA ASN A 293 -36.10 40.90 23.88
C ASN A 293 -35.28 40.78 25.18
N PRO A 294 -35.66 41.45 26.24
CA PRO A 294 -34.90 41.51 27.49
C PRO A 294 -34.74 40.16 28.20
N GLU A 295 -35.57 39.16 27.87
CA GLU A 295 -35.49 37.81 28.41
C GLU A 295 -34.40 36.95 27.77
N MET A 296 -33.74 37.44 26.75
CA MET A 296 -32.79 36.68 25.92
C MET A 296 -31.31 37.21 26.00
N ASP A 297 -30.80 37.40 27.21
CA ASP A 297 -29.48 38.02 27.47
C ASP A 297 -28.30 37.34 26.80
N ARG A 298 -28.35 36.04 26.51
CA ARG A 298 -27.22 35.22 25.97
C ARG A 298 -27.30 34.99 24.49
N THR A 299 -28.30 35.56 23.81
CA THR A 299 -28.47 35.33 22.38
C THR A 299 -27.46 36.15 21.59
N GLU A 300 -26.65 35.45 20.80
CA GLU A 300 -25.68 36.05 19.88
C GLU A 300 -26.23 36.11 18.45
N LEU A 301 -25.73 37.03 17.66
CA LEU A 301 -26.01 37.14 16.24
C LEU A 301 -25.47 35.93 15.50
N ASN A 302 -26.30 35.28 14.69
CA ASN A 302 -25.95 34.13 13.92
C ASN A 302 -26.03 34.38 12.40
N ILE A 303 -25.55 33.40 11.63
CA ILE A 303 -25.50 33.50 10.16
C ILE A 303 -26.89 33.69 9.52
N PHE A 304 -27.96 33.15 10.10
CA PHE A 304 -29.33 33.30 9.57
C PHE A 304 -29.81 34.74 9.69
N GLY A 305 -29.46 35.43 10.78
CA GLY A 305 -29.71 36.86 10.93
C GLY A 305 -29.00 37.69 9.86
N LEU A 306 -27.72 37.35 9.62
CA LEU A 306 -26.90 38.02 8.58
C LEU A 306 -27.46 37.77 7.18
N TRP A 307 -27.83 36.53 6.87
CA TRP A 307 -28.48 36.22 5.58
C TRP A 307 -29.80 36.91 5.40
N SER A 308 -30.56 37.07 6.48
CA SER A 308 -31.84 37.82 6.44
C SER A 308 -31.58 39.30 6.18
N TYR A 309 -30.55 39.90 6.78
CA TYR A 309 -30.09 41.27 6.52
C TYR A 309 -29.69 41.45 5.05
N ASP A 310 -28.79 40.59 4.55
CA ASP A 310 -28.32 40.67 3.18
C ASP A 310 -29.43 40.42 2.15
N SER A 311 -30.41 39.54 2.49
CA SER A 311 -31.60 39.30 1.66
C SER A 311 -32.46 40.54 1.45
N ILE A 312 -32.66 41.30 2.51
CA ILE A 312 -33.38 42.57 2.44
C ILE A 312 -32.63 43.59 1.61
N ALA A 313 -31.32 43.71 1.81
CA ALA A 313 -30.49 44.64 1.04
C ALA A 313 -30.55 44.35 -0.47
N VAL A 314 -30.43 43.05 -0.85
CA VAL A 314 -30.56 42.62 -2.25
C VAL A 314 -31.97 42.83 -2.80
N LEU A 315 -33.02 42.56 -2.02
CA LEU A 315 -34.39 42.77 -2.44
C LEU A 315 -34.67 44.25 -2.62
N ALA A 316 -34.21 45.13 -1.71
CA ALA A 316 -34.36 46.59 -1.81
C ALA A 316 -33.70 47.13 -3.08
N GLU A 317 -32.49 46.67 -3.38
CA GLU A 317 -31.77 47.04 -4.61
C GLU A 317 -32.51 46.52 -5.86
N ALA A 318 -33.08 45.30 -5.81
CA ALA A 318 -33.86 44.74 -6.91
C ALA A 318 -35.13 45.57 -7.19
N ILE A 319 -35.88 45.97 -6.13
CA ILE A 319 -37.09 46.80 -6.24
C ILE A 319 -36.75 48.15 -6.86
N GLU A 320 -35.69 48.82 -6.38
CA GLU A 320 -35.27 50.11 -6.89
C GLU A 320 -34.85 50.03 -8.38
N ARG A 321 -34.05 49.00 -8.74
CA ARG A 321 -33.60 48.83 -10.15
C ARG A 321 -34.70 48.38 -11.10
N ALA A 322 -35.63 47.58 -10.63
CA ALA A 322 -36.77 47.15 -11.45
C ALA A 322 -37.77 48.23 -11.72
N GLY A 323 -37.69 49.36 -10.95
CA GLY A 323 -38.61 50.52 -11.09
C GLY A 323 -40.06 50.18 -10.78
N VAL A 324 -40.29 49.10 -10.03
CA VAL A 324 -41.67 48.64 -9.69
C VAL A 324 -42.13 49.38 -8.44
N THR A 325 -43.10 50.23 -8.62
CA THR A 325 -43.64 51.10 -7.55
C THR A 325 -44.90 50.57 -6.90
N SER A 326 -45.57 49.57 -7.52
CA SER A 326 -46.81 48.98 -6.98
C SER A 326 -46.98 47.54 -7.43
N PRO A 327 -47.46 46.64 -6.57
CA PRO A 327 -47.79 45.29 -6.96
C PRO A 327 -49.04 45.31 -7.89
N GLN A 328 -48.87 44.88 -9.11
CA GLN A 328 -50.00 44.71 -10.04
C GLN A 328 -50.18 43.21 -10.23
N PHE A 329 -51.40 42.75 -9.91
CA PHE A 329 -51.74 41.34 -10.15
C PHE A 329 -52.73 41.25 -11.35
N ASN A 330 -52.37 40.42 -12.31
CA ASN A 330 -53.20 40.06 -13.46
C ASN A 330 -54.27 39.05 -12.96
N ARG A 331 -55.47 39.52 -12.74
CA ARG A 331 -56.59 38.70 -12.24
C ARG A 331 -57.41 38.20 -13.44
N SER A 332 -57.74 36.89 -13.40
CA SER A 332 -58.66 36.32 -14.38
C SER A 332 -60.04 36.89 -14.25
N VAL A 333 -60.68 37.22 -15.38
CA VAL A 333 -62.04 37.89 -15.41
C VAL A 333 -63.16 36.90 -15.10
N ASP A 334 -62.90 35.57 -15.10
CA ASP A 334 -63.92 34.53 -14.85
C ASP A 334 -64.13 34.24 -13.35
N GLY A 335 -64.76 35.12 -12.62
CA GLY A 335 -64.78 35.25 -11.20
C GLY A 335 -65.73 34.40 -10.38
N ALA A 336 -66.56 33.50 -10.96
CA ALA A 336 -67.70 32.98 -10.20
C ALA A 336 -67.40 31.70 -9.33
N ASN A 337 -66.23 30.97 -9.51
CA ASN A 337 -65.92 29.73 -8.78
C ASN A 337 -64.46 29.55 -8.48
N LEU A 338 -63.66 30.59 -8.25
CA LEU A 338 -62.23 30.49 -7.98
C LEU A 338 -62.05 30.30 -6.46
N THR A 339 -61.06 29.40 -6.16
CA THR A 339 -60.49 29.32 -4.80
C THR A 339 -59.83 30.63 -4.41
N ASP A 340 -59.59 30.90 -3.13
CA ASP A 340 -58.91 32.11 -2.65
C ASP A 340 -57.55 32.32 -3.35
N LEU A 341 -56.81 31.28 -3.59
CA LEU A 341 -55.55 31.32 -4.28
C LEU A 341 -55.72 31.65 -5.77
N GLY A 342 -56.74 31.11 -6.43
CA GLY A 342 -57.01 31.38 -7.85
C GLY A 342 -57.51 32.84 -8.05
N ALA A 343 -58.11 33.44 -7.03
CA ALA A 343 -58.64 34.84 -7.07
C ALA A 343 -57.50 35.89 -6.94
N ILE A 344 -56.31 35.54 -6.49
CA ILE A 344 -55.15 36.47 -6.34
C ILE A 344 -54.66 36.92 -7.73
N GLY A 345 -54.57 35.98 -8.68
CA GLY A 345 -53.94 36.21 -9.99
C GLY A 345 -52.41 36.08 -9.93
N THR A 346 -51.72 36.50 -11.03
CA THR A 346 -50.23 36.44 -11.13
C THR A 346 -49.63 37.84 -11.01
N SER A 347 -48.50 37.97 -10.32
CA SER A 347 -47.81 39.24 -10.06
C SER A 347 -47.02 39.67 -11.31
N LEU A 348 -47.24 40.92 -11.76
CA LEU A 348 -46.45 41.54 -12.82
C LEU A 348 -45.07 42.00 -12.30
N ALA A 349 -44.95 42.23 -11.00
CA ALA A 349 -43.70 42.61 -10.34
C ALA A 349 -42.71 41.44 -10.12
N GLY A 350 -43.22 40.21 -10.04
CA GLY A 350 -42.42 39.05 -9.69
C GLY A 350 -41.32 38.70 -10.73
N PRO A 351 -41.61 38.55 -12.03
CA PRO A 351 -40.62 38.19 -13.03
C PRO A 351 -39.42 39.13 -13.09
N PRO A 352 -39.52 40.47 -13.13
CA PRO A 352 -38.37 41.37 -13.13
C PRO A 352 -37.57 41.29 -11.81
N LEU A 353 -38.19 41.13 -10.65
CA LEU A 353 -37.52 40.98 -9.37
C LEU A 353 -36.70 39.70 -9.32
N VAL A 354 -37.30 38.58 -9.69
CA VAL A 354 -36.59 37.29 -9.75
C VAL A 354 -35.45 37.34 -10.76
N GLY A 355 -35.67 37.90 -11.94
CA GLY A 355 -34.66 38.03 -12.98
C GLY A 355 -33.41 38.75 -12.50
N TRP A 356 -33.55 39.74 -11.65
CA TRP A 356 -32.44 40.47 -11.07
C TRP A 356 -31.78 39.72 -9.89
N ILE A 357 -32.53 39.15 -8.97
CA ILE A 357 -32.01 38.48 -7.78
C ILE A 357 -31.35 37.13 -8.11
N ARG A 358 -31.90 36.40 -9.09
CA ARG A 358 -31.55 34.98 -9.34
C ARG A 358 -30.06 34.73 -9.64
N ASN A 359 -29.37 35.71 -10.23
CA ASN A 359 -27.94 35.65 -10.52
C ASN A 359 -27.25 36.95 -10.07
N HIS A 360 -27.38 37.24 -8.76
CA HIS A 360 -26.85 38.46 -8.16
C HIS A 360 -25.65 38.19 -7.28
N THR A 361 -24.66 39.05 -7.37
CA THR A 361 -23.47 38.97 -6.50
C THR A 361 -23.25 40.35 -5.87
N SER A 362 -23.22 40.40 -4.55
CA SER A 362 -22.92 41.60 -3.76
C SER A 362 -22.00 41.25 -2.59
N ARG A 363 -21.48 42.24 -1.91
CA ARG A 363 -20.77 42.11 -0.65
C ARG A 363 -21.68 42.53 0.48
N GLY A 364 -22.15 41.55 1.27
CA GLY A 364 -22.99 41.73 2.42
C GLY A 364 -22.27 41.63 3.76
N LEU A 365 -22.99 41.65 4.85
CA LEU A 365 -22.47 41.40 6.21
C LEU A 365 -22.02 39.95 6.40
N SER A 366 -22.68 38.99 5.70
CA SER A 366 -22.30 37.60 5.71
C SER A 366 -21.02 37.29 4.87
N GLY A 367 -20.48 38.29 4.17
CA GLY A 367 -19.37 38.18 3.26
C GLY A 367 -19.78 38.33 1.80
N VAL A 368 -19.27 37.44 0.91
CA VAL A 368 -19.68 37.41 -0.50
C VAL A 368 -21.05 36.75 -0.60
N PHE A 369 -22.09 37.55 -0.90
CA PHE A 369 -23.45 37.11 -1.10
C PHE A 369 -23.70 36.86 -2.58
N ASN A 370 -23.35 35.66 -3.02
CA ASN A 370 -23.38 35.23 -4.42
C ASN A 370 -24.56 34.27 -4.66
N ILE A 371 -25.64 34.76 -5.26
CA ILE A 371 -26.79 33.94 -5.69
C ILE A 371 -26.53 33.51 -7.14
N SER A 372 -26.50 32.23 -7.39
CA SER A 372 -26.42 31.64 -8.73
C SER A 372 -27.55 30.65 -8.93
N ASN A 373 -28.33 30.84 -10.00
CA ASN A 373 -29.52 30.05 -10.29
C ASN A 373 -30.54 30.03 -9.10
N GLY A 374 -30.67 31.14 -8.40
CA GLY A 374 -31.56 31.26 -7.24
C GLY A 374 -31.08 30.57 -5.97
N GLN A 375 -29.83 30.18 -5.91
CA GLN A 375 -29.21 29.52 -4.75
C GLN A 375 -27.98 30.28 -4.27
N LEU A 376 -27.94 30.63 -2.99
CA LEU A 376 -26.73 31.22 -2.38
C LEU A 376 -25.59 30.18 -2.38
N GLN A 377 -24.46 30.56 -2.95
CA GLN A 377 -23.30 29.67 -3.11
C GLN A 377 -22.42 29.68 -1.85
N PRO A 378 -21.97 28.50 -1.38
CA PRO A 378 -21.05 28.39 -0.25
C PRO A 378 -19.64 28.86 -0.63
N SER A 379 -18.95 29.50 0.34
CA SER A 379 -17.55 29.92 0.16
C SER A 379 -16.56 29.05 0.93
N ALA A 380 -16.62 29.07 2.24
CA ALA A 380 -15.78 28.27 3.13
C ALA A 380 -16.54 27.92 4.41
N PHE A 381 -16.10 26.86 5.07
CA PHE A 381 -16.67 26.39 6.32
C PHE A 381 -15.67 26.50 7.47
N TRP A 382 -16.13 26.89 8.62
CA TRP A 382 -15.44 26.70 9.87
C TRP A 382 -15.62 25.28 10.37
N ILE A 383 -14.55 24.71 10.88
CA ILE A 383 -14.58 23.46 11.66
C ILE A 383 -14.36 23.86 13.11
N VAL A 384 -15.29 23.53 13.97
CA VAL A 384 -15.30 23.91 15.39
C VAL A 384 -15.34 22.66 16.28
N ASN A 385 -14.76 22.79 17.47
CA ASN A 385 -14.78 21.76 18.50
C ASN A 385 -15.47 22.34 19.76
N VAL A 386 -16.44 21.61 20.32
CA VAL A 386 -17.07 22.01 21.56
C VAL A 386 -16.18 21.63 22.74
N ASN A 387 -15.59 22.61 23.41
CA ASN A 387 -14.70 22.38 24.53
C ASN A 387 -14.92 23.40 25.66
N GLY A 388 -15.04 22.93 26.91
CA GLY A 388 -15.26 23.79 28.07
C GLY A 388 -16.55 24.59 28.01
N GLY A 389 -17.61 24.06 27.40
CA GLY A 389 -18.90 24.73 27.25
C GLY A 389 -18.90 25.86 26.21
N LYS A 390 -17.89 25.93 25.34
CA LYS A 390 -17.76 26.92 24.26
C LYS A 390 -17.37 26.23 22.97
N GLU A 391 -17.68 26.86 21.84
CA GLU A 391 -17.11 26.46 20.56
C GLU A 391 -15.72 27.06 20.37
N ILE A 392 -14.81 26.24 19.88
CA ILE A 392 -13.42 26.62 19.56
C ILE A 392 -13.16 26.30 18.10
N SER A 393 -12.72 27.28 17.33
CA SER A 393 -12.29 27.05 15.95
C SER A 393 -11.04 26.17 15.92
N ILE A 394 -11.09 25.08 15.14
CA ILE A 394 -9.97 24.16 14.98
C ILE A 394 -9.44 24.13 13.54
N GLY A 395 -10.09 24.81 12.62
CA GLY A 395 -9.67 24.90 11.22
C GLY A 395 -10.80 25.28 10.29
N PHE A 396 -10.53 25.16 9.01
CA PHE A 396 -11.41 25.54 7.92
C PHE A 396 -11.47 24.44 6.88
N TRP A 397 -12.52 24.47 6.11
CA TRP A 397 -12.64 23.68 4.88
C TRP A 397 -13.08 24.57 3.72
N SER A 398 -12.43 24.44 2.58
CA SER A 398 -12.86 25.07 1.33
C SER A 398 -12.76 24.06 0.18
N GLU A 399 -13.51 24.28 -0.90
CA GLU A 399 -13.51 23.38 -2.06
C GLU A 399 -12.14 23.36 -2.78
N GLN A 400 -11.39 24.46 -2.70
CA GLN A 400 -10.09 24.59 -3.36
C GLN A 400 -8.94 23.95 -2.55
N CYS A 401 -8.92 24.15 -1.23
CA CYS A 401 -7.81 23.75 -0.37
C CYS A 401 -8.11 22.53 0.51
N GLY A 402 -9.34 22.05 0.54
CA GLY A 402 -9.75 21.01 1.49
C GLY A 402 -9.70 21.50 2.94
N ILE A 403 -9.28 20.64 3.87
CA ILE A 403 -9.11 20.98 5.30
C ILE A 403 -7.79 21.76 5.47
N SER A 404 -7.86 22.91 6.13
CA SER A 404 -6.71 23.76 6.43
C SER A 404 -6.81 24.41 7.80
N ARG A 405 -5.71 24.73 8.41
CA ARG A 405 -5.65 25.44 9.69
C ARG A 405 -6.01 26.92 9.53
N GLU A 406 -5.64 27.52 8.42
CA GLU A 406 -5.85 28.92 8.10
C GLU A 406 -6.55 29.04 6.76
N LEU A 407 -7.46 30.02 6.64
CA LEU A 407 -8.11 30.33 5.38
C LEU A 407 -7.22 31.33 4.62
N LYS A 408 -6.73 30.91 3.44
CA LYS A 408 -5.91 31.78 2.58
C LYS A 408 -6.77 32.61 1.63
N PRO A 409 -6.34 33.85 1.31
CA PRO A 409 -7.02 34.67 0.32
C PRO A 409 -7.03 34.02 -1.06
N TYR A 410 -8.06 34.29 -1.85
CA TYR A 410 -8.44 33.65 -3.12
C TYR A 410 -7.35 33.69 -4.23
N ASP A 411 -6.31 34.55 -4.09
CA ASP A 411 -5.34 34.86 -5.16
C ASP A 411 -4.14 33.90 -5.27
N HIS A 412 -3.95 32.95 -4.34
CA HIS A 412 -2.79 32.06 -4.33
C HIS A 412 -3.19 30.58 -4.42
N ARG A 413 -3.53 30.12 -5.64
CA ARG A 413 -3.90 28.70 -5.90
C ARG A 413 -2.75 27.71 -5.62
N ASP A 414 -1.50 28.14 -5.78
CA ASP A 414 -0.33 27.26 -5.63
C ASP A 414 0.07 27.03 -4.17
N ASP A 415 -0.39 27.87 -3.25
CA ASP A 415 -0.05 27.79 -1.83
C ASP A 415 -0.84 26.76 -1.02
N CYS A 416 -1.90 26.16 -1.59
CA CYS A 416 -2.65 25.09 -0.93
C CYS A 416 -1.84 23.78 -0.77
N LEU A 417 -0.77 23.61 -1.57
CA LEU A 417 0.08 22.42 -1.58
C LEU A 417 1.18 22.42 -0.52
N THR A 418 1.42 23.53 0.17
CA THR A 418 2.47 23.61 1.18
C THR A 418 1.98 23.26 2.58
N GLY A 419 1.80 21.99 2.85
CA GLY A 419 2.26 21.30 4.06
C GLY A 419 1.60 21.60 5.41
N LYS A 420 0.43 22.24 5.52
CA LYS A 420 -0.26 22.37 6.81
C LYS A 420 -1.72 21.89 6.76
N GLU A 421 -1.93 20.67 6.35
CA GLU A 421 -3.23 19.98 6.41
C GLU A 421 -3.68 19.65 7.85
N ASN A 422 -3.16 20.32 8.86
CA ASN A 422 -3.43 19.95 10.24
C ASN A 422 -4.46 20.91 10.83
N LEU A 423 -5.50 20.30 11.39
CA LEU A 423 -6.39 20.98 12.32
C LEU A 423 -5.65 21.34 13.60
N ASP A 424 -6.13 22.34 14.32
CA ASP A 424 -5.69 22.58 15.70
C ASP A 424 -6.01 21.37 16.59
N PRO A 425 -5.33 21.21 17.74
CA PRO A 425 -5.58 20.11 18.67
C PRO A 425 -7.06 19.99 19.04
N ILE A 426 -7.61 18.78 18.87
CA ILE A 426 -9.03 18.47 19.12
C ILE A 426 -9.14 17.82 20.49
N VAL A 427 -10.08 18.27 21.27
CA VAL A 427 -10.51 17.58 22.48
C VAL A 427 -11.73 16.73 22.14
N TRP A 428 -11.58 15.42 22.27
CA TRP A 428 -12.62 14.44 21.95
C TRP A 428 -13.54 14.18 23.15
N PRO A 429 -14.69 13.48 22.97
CA PRO A 429 -15.53 13.04 24.09
C PRO A 429 -14.71 12.29 25.16
N GLY A 430 -15.06 12.50 26.42
CA GLY A 430 -14.24 12.00 27.54
C GLY A 430 -13.03 12.85 27.88
N LYS A 431 -12.87 14.04 27.25
CA LYS A 431 -11.71 14.95 27.37
C LYS A 431 -10.40 14.31 26.88
N GLU A 432 -10.48 13.41 25.91
CA GLU A 432 -9.33 12.76 25.32
C GLU A 432 -8.68 13.63 24.23
N ASN A 433 -7.35 13.52 24.10
CA ASN A 433 -6.61 14.18 23.03
C ASN A 433 -6.25 13.20 21.89
N ILE A 434 -6.56 11.90 22.09
CA ILE A 434 -6.28 10.85 21.11
C ILE A 434 -7.48 10.71 20.19
N VAL A 435 -7.23 10.70 18.88
CA VAL A 435 -8.27 10.51 17.88
C VAL A 435 -8.98 9.16 18.09
N PRO A 436 -10.32 9.15 18.20
CA PRO A 436 -11.08 7.90 18.30
C PRO A 436 -10.84 7.02 17.07
N LYS A 437 -10.64 5.73 17.28
CA LYS A 437 -10.49 4.76 16.17
C LYS A 437 -11.70 4.71 15.24
N GLY A 438 -12.85 5.11 15.74
CA GLY A 438 -14.12 5.10 15.03
C GLY A 438 -14.90 3.79 15.15
N TRP A 439 -14.35 2.82 15.84
CA TRP A 439 -14.98 1.52 16.09
C TRP A 439 -14.50 0.91 17.41
N GLU A 440 -15.31 0.06 17.97
CA GLU A 440 -15.00 -0.70 19.18
C GLU A 440 -15.76 -2.04 19.18
N PHE A 441 -15.16 -3.07 19.76
CA PHE A 441 -15.89 -4.31 19.94
C PHE A 441 -16.98 -4.15 21.01
N PRO A 442 -18.20 -4.69 20.76
CA PRO A 442 -19.23 -4.68 21.78
C PRO A 442 -18.77 -5.45 23.02
N VAL A 443 -18.93 -4.85 24.21
CA VAL A 443 -18.53 -5.43 25.51
C VAL A 443 -19.46 -6.56 25.95
N ASN A 444 -20.33 -7.06 25.08
CA ASN A 444 -21.45 -7.96 25.40
C ASN A 444 -21.06 -9.44 25.53
N GLY A 445 -19.77 -9.78 25.67
CA GLY A 445 -19.30 -11.19 25.74
C GLY A 445 -19.37 -11.96 24.43
N GLU A 446 -19.60 -11.30 23.30
CA GLU A 446 -19.50 -11.90 21.98
C GLU A 446 -18.05 -12.26 21.69
N LYS A 447 -17.83 -13.51 21.27
CA LYS A 447 -16.52 -14.01 20.86
C LYS A 447 -16.24 -13.59 19.41
N PHE A 448 -14.97 -13.36 19.11
CA PHE A 448 -14.51 -13.10 17.75
C PHE A 448 -14.50 -14.40 16.94
N ARG A 449 -15.37 -14.53 15.96
CA ARG A 449 -15.60 -15.75 15.21
C ARG A 449 -14.63 -15.86 14.04
N VAL A 450 -13.66 -16.77 14.16
CA VAL A 450 -12.63 -17.02 13.15
C VAL A 450 -12.94 -18.29 12.38
N GLY A 451 -13.25 -18.14 11.10
CA GLY A 451 -13.43 -19.27 10.19
C GLY A 451 -12.10 -19.97 9.91
N VAL A 452 -12.07 -21.30 9.99
CA VAL A 452 -10.93 -22.15 9.65
C VAL A 452 -11.40 -23.32 8.78
N THR A 453 -10.59 -23.73 7.79
CA THR A 453 -10.95 -24.86 6.91
C THR A 453 -10.28 -26.15 7.33
N ALA A 454 -11.04 -27.21 7.43
CA ALA A 454 -10.50 -28.56 7.56
C ALA A 454 -10.01 -29.08 6.18
N LYS A 455 -8.74 -28.85 5.86
CA LYS A 455 -8.09 -29.38 4.64
C LYS A 455 -7.55 -30.79 4.89
N ASN A 456 -7.60 -31.64 3.88
CA ASN A 456 -6.89 -32.91 3.90
C ASN A 456 -5.48 -32.68 3.34
N GLY A 457 -4.47 -32.70 4.19
CA GLY A 457 -3.05 -32.51 3.83
C GLY A 457 -2.49 -31.14 4.19
N PHE A 458 -1.17 -31.05 4.20
CA PHE A 458 -0.42 -29.86 4.64
C PHE A 458 -0.84 -29.38 6.04
N ASN A 459 -1.00 -30.31 6.97
CA ASN A 459 -1.42 -30.05 8.37
C ASN A 459 -0.47 -29.10 9.11
N GLU A 460 0.74 -28.94 8.63
CA GLU A 460 1.75 -28.00 9.14
C GLU A 460 1.31 -26.54 9.01
N PHE A 461 0.48 -26.20 8.01
CA PHE A 461 -0.08 -24.86 7.84
C PHE A 461 -1.35 -24.66 8.64
N LEU A 462 -2.27 -25.63 8.56
CA LEU A 462 -3.55 -25.57 9.26
C LEU A 462 -4.10 -26.96 9.50
N LYS A 463 -4.28 -27.32 10.78
CA LYS A 463 -4.94 -28.54 11.23
C LYS A 463 -6.15 -28.17 12.08
N VAL A 464 -7.32 -28.67 11.73
CA VAL A 464 -8.56 -28.43 12.46
C VAL A 464 -9.06 -29.75 13.04
N GLU A 465 -9.26 -29.78 14.36
CA GLU A 465 -9.80 -30.91 15.09
C GLU A 465 -11.12 -30.49 15.75
N ASN A 466 -12.17 -31.27 15.50
CA ASN A 466 -13.47 -31.04 16.12
C ASN A 466 -13.63 -32.05 17.25
N ASN A 467 -13.75 -31.57 18.47
CA ASN A 467 -14.03 -32.44 19.61
C ASN A 467 -15.53 -32.73 19.63
N GLU A 468 -15.89 -33.95 19.25
CA GLU A 468 -17.31 -34.39 19.14
C GLU A 468 -18.04 -34.34 20.49
N GLU A 469 -17.34 -34.47 21.63
CA GLU A 469 -17.93 -34.45 22.98
C GLU A 469 -18.24 -33.03 23.48
N THR A 470 -17.40 -32.03 23.16
CA THR A 470 -17.55 -30.67 23.65
C THR A 470 -18.04 -29.67 22.59
N GLY A 471 -18.07 -30.06 21.34
CA GLY A 471 -18.41 -29.17 20.21
C GLY A 471 -17.37 -28.03 19.98
N VAL A 472 -16.23 -28.06 20.68
CA VAL A 472 -15.20 -27.03 20.57
C VAL A 472 -14.26 -27.39 19.42
N VAL A 473 -14.07 -26.44 18.50
CA VAL A 473 -13.13 -26.52 17.39
C VAL A 473 -11.75 -26.08 17.90
N GLN A 474 -10.76 -26.95 17.76
CA GLN A 474 -9.35 -26.61 17.99
C GLN A 474 -8.64 -26.49 16.64
N ALA A 475 -7.96 -25.38 16.43
CA ALA A 475 -7.15 -25.14 15.23
C ALA A 475 -5.68 -25.01 15.65
N THR A 476 -4.78 -25.63 14.88
CA THR A 476 -3.32 -25.57 15.09
C THR A 476 -2.61 -25.46 13.76
N GLY A 477 -1.37 -25.03 13.75
CA GLY A 477 -0.55 -24.90 12.55
C GLY A 477 0.13 -23.55 12.42
N PHE A 478 0.97 -23.39 11.40
CA PHE A 478 1.72 -22.17 11.13
C PHE A 478 0.82 -20.93 11.07
N CYS A 479 -0.30 -21.02 10.34
CA CYS A 479 -1.22 -19.88 10.18
C CYS A 479 -1.88 -19.48 11.49
N ILE A 480 -2.18 -20.46 12.34
CA ILE A 480 -2.82 -20.22 13.65
C ILE A 480 -1.83 -19.62 14.64
N ASP A 481 -0.62 -20.19 14.76
CA ASP A 481 0.41 -19.66 15.66
C ASP A 481 0.75 -18.20 15.33
N VAL A 482 0.84 -17.85 14.04
CA VAL A 482 1.06 -16.47 13.60
C VAL A 482 -0.14 -15.59 13.97
N PHE A 483 -1.37 -16.06 13.72
CA PHE A 483 -2.59 -15.31 14.02
C PHE A 483 -2.74 -15.05 15.51
N GLU A 484 -2.56 -16.07 16.35
CA GLU A 484 -2.65 -15.96 17.80
C GLU A 484 -1.60 -14.99 18.37
N LYS A 485 -0.35 -15.06 17.89
CA LYS A 485 0.69 -14.11 18.31
C LYS A 485 0.39 -12.67 17.91
N VAL A 486 -0.15 -12.45 16.73
CA VAL A 486 -0.61 -11.12 16.30
C VAL A 486 -1.79 -10.67 17.16
N TRP A 487 -2.73 -11.57 17.47
CA TRP A 487 -3.92 -11.26 18.25
C TRP A 487 -3.62 -10.95 19.73
N GLU A 488 -2.66 -11.64 20.33
CA GLU A 488 -2.18 -11.36 21.70
C GLU A 488 -1.62 -9.93 21.84
N ASN A 489 -1.01 -9.40 20.79
CA ASN A 489 -0.38 -8.08 20.80
C ASN A 489 -1.34 -6.93 20.46
N ILE A 490 -2.56 -7.24 20.01
CA ILE A 490 -3.57 -6.22 19.74
C ILE A 490 -4.03 -5.60 21.08
N PRO A 491 -4.20 -4.26 21.17
CA PRO A 491 -4.45 -3.55 22.43
C PRO A 491 -5.86 -3.77 23.03
N TYR A 492 -6.62 -4.72 22.53
CA TYR A 492 -7.94 -5.09 23.04
C TYR A 492 -8.05 -6.61 23.14
N SER A 493 -8.51 -7.09 24.31
CA SER A 493 -8.66 -8.52 24.57
C SER A 493 -10.05 -8.96 24.13
N VAL A 494 -10.15 -9.62 22.96
CA VAL A 494 -11.40 -10.24 22.51
C VAL A 494 -11.18 -11.76 22.45
N PRO A 495 -12.01 -12.57 23.12
CA PRO A 495 -11.91 -14.01 23.08
C PRO A 495 -12.22 -14.52 21.66
N ILE A 496 -11.36 -15.41 21.14
CA ILE A 496 -11.52 -16.05 19.85
C ILE A 496 -12.40 -17.29 19.98
N GLU A 497 -13.23 -17.52 18.95
CA GLU A 497 -13.92 -18.76 18.72
C GLU A 497 -13.66 -19.26 17.30
N TYR A 498 -13.00 -20.40 17.18
CA TYR A 498 -12.76 -21.01 15.88
C TYR A 498 -14.03 -21.71 15.38
N VAL A 499 -14.40 -21.44 14.13
CA VAL A 499 -15.55 -22.06 13.45
C VAL A 499 -15.02 -22.93 12.32
N ALA A 500 -15.16 -24.23 12.44
CA ALA A 500 -14.77 -25.15 11.38
C ALA A 500 -15.72 -25.03 10.19
N LEU A 501 -15.18 -24.66 9.04
CA LEU A 501 -15.91 -24.65 7.78
C LEU A 501 -15.79 -26.03 7.15
N GLY A 502 -16.94 -26.69 6.98
CA GLY A 502 -17.00 -28.09 6.54
C GLY A 502 -16.51 -28.31 5.11
N ARG A 503 -16.42 -29.58 4.73
CA ARG A 503 -16.03 -30.06 3.38
C ARG A 503 -17.00 -29.69 2.25
N GLU A 504 -18.03 -28.89 2.55
CA GLU A 504 -19.05 -28.42 1.61
C GLU A 504 -18.47 -27.45 0.56
N TYR A 505 -17.33 -26.83 0.87
CA TYR A 505 -16.67 -25.86 -0.01
C TYR A 505 -15.53 -26.51 -0.78
N ARG A 506 -15.59 -26.34 -2.10
CA ARG A 506 -14.58 -26.90 -3.02
C ARG A 506 -13.29 -26.08 -3.04
N SER A 507 -13.36 -24.79 -2.69
CA SER A 507 -12.22 -23.89 -2.72
C SER A 507 -12.30 -22.79 -1.63
N ASN A 508 -11.15 -22.21 -1.28
CA ASN A 508 -11.10 -21.04 -0.42
C ASN A 508 -11.86 -19.84 -1.02
N ASP A 509 -11.98 -19.77 -2.35
CA ASP A 509 -12.66 -18.67 -3.03
C ASP A 509 -14.17 -18.67 -2.77
N GLU A 510 -14.80 -19.85 -2.72
CA GLU A 510 -16.22 -19.98 -2.35
C GLU A 510 -16.48 -19.53 -0.90
N ILE A 511 -15.55 -19.86 0.02
CA ILE A 511 -15.64 -19.45 1.42
C ILE A 511 -15.55 -17.93 1.54
N MET A 512 -14.61 -17.31 0.81
CA MET A 512 -14.39 -15.88 0.86
C MET A 512 -15.56 -15.07 0.30
N GLN A 513 -16.23 -15.55 -0.73
CA GLN A 513 -17.45 -14.92 -1.26
C GLN A 513 -18.60 -14.96 -0.27
N LYS A 514 -18.59 -15.93 0.64
CA LYS A 514 -19.67 -16.15 1.63
C LYS A 514 -19.26 -15.75 3.05
N LEU A 515 -18.18 -14.99 3.20
CA LEU A 515 -17.69 -14.59 4.51
C LEU A 515 -18.75 -13.79 5.29
N ASP A 516 -19.38 -12.82 4.65
CA ASP A 516 -20.44 -11.99 5.23
C ASP A 516 -21.73 -12.79 5.54
N GLU A 517 -22.08 -13.76 4.69
CA GLU A 517 -23.29 -14.57 4.85
C GLU A 517 -23.21 -15.51 6.07
N LYS A 518 -21.98 -15.81 6.56
CA LYS A 518 -21.75 -16.77 7.65
C LYS A 518 -21.51 -16.15 9.01
N ASP A 519 -21.65 -14.84 9.09
CA ASP A 519 -21.44 -14.12 10.34
C ASP A 519 -20.06 -14.41 10.97
N LEU A 520 -19.01 -14.41 10.12
CA LEU A 520 -17.62 -14.58 10.49
C LEU A 520 -16.89 -13.25 10.51
N ASP A 521 -16.09 -13.04 11.53
CA ASP A 521 -15.30 -11.81 11.69
C ASP A 521 -13.96 -11.84 10.96
N ALA A 522 -13.39 -13.04 10.77
CA ALA A 522 -12.17 -13.26 10.00
C ALA A 522 -12.12 -14.69 9.45
N PHE A 523 -11.27 -14.90 8.45
CA PHE A 523 -10.93 -16.21 7.95
C PHE A 523 -9.41 -16.39 7.95
N VAL A 524 -8.95 -17.44 8.67
CA VAL A 524 -7.54 -17.75 8.88
C VAL A 524 -7.19 -19.08 8.25
N ALA A 525 -6.39 -19.02 7.21
CA ALA A 525 -5.84 -20.17 6.51
C ALA A 525 -4.62 -19.73 5.67
N ASP A 526 -4.00 -20.67 4.96
CA ASP A 526 -2.93 -20.45 4.00
C ASP A 526 -3.45 -19.82 2.68
N ILE A 527 -3.89 -18.56 2.77
CA ILE A 527 -4.58 -17.86 1.68
C ILE A 527 -3.66 -16.84 1.05
N THR A 528 -3.32 -17.05 -0.21
CA THR A 528 -2.55 -16.07 -0.97
C THR A 528 -3.39 -14.86 -1.33
N VAL A 529 -2.85 -13.68 -1.09
CA VAL A 529 -3.46 -12.41 -1.48
C VAL A 529 -3.43 -12.26 -2.99
N THR A 530 -4.63 -12.20 -3.62
CA THR A 530 -4.75 -12.00 -5.07
C THR A 530 -5.74 -10.88 -5.38
N ALA A 531 -5.57 -10.24 -6.55
CA ALA A 531 -6.45 -9.16 -6.98
C ALA A 531 -7.92 -9.61 -7.18
N SER A 532 -8.13 -10.87 -7.60
CA SER A 532 -9.47 -11.46 -7.76
C SER A 532 -10.19 -11.57 -6.42
N ARG A 533 -9.49 -12.06 -5.39
CA ARG A 533 -10.01 -12.26 -4.03
C ARG A 533 -10.26 -10.92 -3.31
N SER A 534 -9.38 -9.93 -3.52
CA SER A 534 -9.53 -8.59 -2.92
C SER A 534 -10.78 -7.83 -3.40
N LYS A 535 -11.52 -8.32 -4.39
CA LYS A 535 -12.81 -7.75 -4.77
C LYS A 535 -13.88 -7.98 -3.71
N TYR A 536 -13.84 -9.11 -3.03
CA TYR A 536 -14.89 -9.56 -2.09
C TYR A 536 -14.51 -9.35 -0.63
N ILE A 537 -13.22 -9.39 -0.32
CA ILE A 537 -12.69 -9.32 1.06
C ILE A 537 -11.54 -8.34 1.16
N ASP A 538 -11.23 -7.91 2.37
CA ASP A 538 -10.02 -7.17 2.69
C ASP A 538 -8.97 -8.11 3.31
N PHE A 539 -7.75 -8.02 2.82
CA PHE A 539 -6.61 -8.77 3.33
C PHE A 539 -5.75 -7.92 4.26
N THR A 540 -5.14 -8.58 5.23
CA THR A 540 -4.02 -8.00 5.99
C THR A 540 -2.76 -7.92 5.12
N PHE A 541 -1.73 -7.25 5.63
CA PHE A 541 -0.39 -7.43 5.08
C PHE A 541 -0.01 -8.92 5.11
N PRO A 542 0.76 -9.38 4.11
CA PRO A 542 1.20 -10.77 4.06
C PRO A 542 2.13 -11.13 5.21
N TYR A 543 1.89 -12.28 5.86
CA TYR A 543 2.69 -12.76 6.99
C TYR A 543 3.72 -13.82 6.61
N SER A 544 3.58 -14.52 5.46
CA SER A 544 4.53 -15.54 4.99
C SER A 544 5.56 -15.01 3.99
N GLU A 545 6.43 -15.88 3.50
CA GLU A 545 7.31 -15.62 2.36
C GLU A 545 6.49 -15.54 1.07
N SER A 546 6.94 -14.71 0.13
CA SER A 546 6.24 -14.47 -1.14
C SER A 546 7.00 -15.05 -2.32
N GLY A 547 6.27 -15.58 -3.30
CA GLY A 547 6.80 -16.05 -4.56
C GLY A 547 6.39 -17.50 -4.87
N VAL A 548 6.47 -17.83 -6.16
CA VAL A 548 6.30 -19.18 -6.68
C VAL A 548 7.66 -19.66 -7.19
N GLY A 549 8.12 -20.77 -6.68
CA GLY A 549 9.41 -21.39 -7.02
C GLY A 549 9.25 -22.71 -7.76
N ILE A 550 10.37 -23.24 -8.22
CA ILE A 550 10.42 -24.50 -8.98
C ILE A 550 11.38 -25.46 -8.29
N VAL A 551 10.90 -26.64 -7.94
CA VAL A 551 11.69 -27.69 -7.32
C VAL A 551 11.88 -28.86 -8.30
N VAL A 552 13.12 -29.29 -8.42
CA VAL A 552 13.50 -30.40 -9.32
C VAL A 552 14.37 -31.41 -8.59
N PRO A 553 14.37 -32.69 -9.04
CA PRO A 553 15.26 -33.71 -8.49
C PRO A 553 16.73 -33.42 -8.81
N ILE A 554 17.60 -33.66 -7.82
CA ILE A 554 19.03 -33.62 -7.96
C ILE A 554 19.50 -35.00 -8.44
N LYS A 555 20.29 -35.03 -9.50
CA LYS A 555 21.03 -36.27 -9.87
C LYS A 555 22.50 -36.09 -9.54
N PRO A 556 23.11 -37.06 -8.87
CA PRO A 556 24.55 -37.09 -8.79
C PRO A 556 25.08 -37.18 -10.24
N ASN A 557 26.03 -36.36 -10.57
CA ASN A 557 26.59 -36.30 -11.91
C ASN A 557 27.38 -37.58 -12.19
N GLY A 558 26.70 -38.67 -12.58
CA GLY A 558 27.22 -40.02 -12.78
C GLY A 558 28.15 -40.17 -14.00
N ARG A 559 28.32 -39.14 -14.82
CA ARG A 559 29.29 -39.09 -15.90
C ARG A 559 30.59 -38.47 -15.44
N LYS A 560 31.41 -39.26 -14.77
CA LYS A 560 32.81 -38.89 -14.50
C LYS A 560 33.49 -38.70 -15.85
N ASN A 561 33.80 -37.48 -16.17
CA ASN A 561 34.38 -37.10 -17.45
C ASN A 561 35.86 -37.49 -17.45
N ALA A 562 36.27 -38.46 -18.32
CA ALA A 562 37.66 -38.92 -18.45
C ALA A 562 38.66 -37.79 -18.72
N TRP A 563 38.14 -36.61 -19.11
CA TRP A 563 38.92 -35.41 -19.44
C TRP A 563 38.87 -34.34 -18.37
N ILE A 564 38.52 -34.66 -17.13
CA ILE A 564 38.36 -33.73 -16.04
C ILE A 564 39.63 -32.91 -15.77
N PHE A 565 40.80 -33.49 -16.02
CA PHE A 565 42.09 -32.85 -15.85
C PHE A 565 42.36 -31.72 -16.86
N MET A 566 41.59 -31.61 -17.93
CA MET A 566 41.72 -30.50 -18.89
C MET A 566 40.87 -29.29 -18.48
N LYS A 567 39.86 -29.47 -17.59
CA LYS A 567 38.91 -28.40 -17.22
C LYS A 567 39.47 -27.28 -16.35
N PRO A 568 40.53 -27.48 -15.49
CA PRO A 568 41.04 -26.42 -14.64
C PRO A 568 41.53 -25.18 -15.40
N LEU A 569 41.97 -25.33 -16.65
CA LEU A 569 42.41 -24.24 -17.50
C LEU A 569 41.48 -24.13 -18.72
N THR A 570 41.23 -22.89 -19.16
CA THR A 570 40.49 -22.63 -20.40
C THR A 570 41.29 -23.04 -21.64
N THR A 571 40.62 -23.36 -22.74
CA THR A 571 41.27 -23.71 -24.00
C THR A 571 42.27 -22.62 -24.46
N GLY A 572 41.93 -21.32 -24.29
CA GLY A 572 42.84 -20.22 -24.58
C GLY A 572 44.09 -20.25 -23.72
N LEU A 573 43.95 -20.56 -22.40
CA LEU A 573 45.10 -20.63 -21.51
C LEU A 573 45.99 -21.84 -21.83
N TRP A 574 45.45 -23.02 -22.18
CA TRP A 574 46.21 -24.17 -22.66
C TRP A 574 47.02 -23.83 -23.91
N LEU A 575 46.42 -23.15 -24.90
CA LEU A 575 47.10 -22.71 -26.12
C LEU A 575 48.21 -21.70 -25.81
N THR A 576 47.94 -20.74 -24.92
CA THR A 576 48.93 -19.73 -24.52
C THR A 576 50.12 -20.39 -23.81
N VAL A 577 49.88 -21.29 -22.86
CA VAL A 577 50.95 -22.03 -22.16
C VAL A 577 51.75 -22.84 -23.17
N GLY A 578 51.13 -23.54 -24.11
CA GLY A 578 51.82 -24.29 -25.17
C GLY A 578 52.68 -23.41 -26.08
N ALA A 579 52.16 -22.24 -26.48
CA ALA A 579 52.91 -21.28 -27.32
C ALA A 579 54.15 -20.73 -26.60
N PHE A 580 53.96 -20.33 -25.31
CA PHE A 580 55.13 -19.85 -24.52
C PHE A 580 56.09 -20.95 -24.16
N PHE A 581 55.65 -22.22 -23.99
CA PHE A 581 56.51 -23.37 -23.84
C PHE A 581 57.47 -23.52 -25.02
N VAL A 582 56.96 -23.48 -26.27
CA VAL A 582 57.78 -23.58 -27.49
C VAL A 582 58.67 -22.33 -27.66
N TYR A 583 58.08 -21.13 -27.42
CA TYR A 583 58.81 -19.85 -27.53
C TYR A 583 60.00 -19.79 -26.58
N THR A 584 59.78 -20.12 -25.28
CA THR A 584 60.88 -20.11 -24.29
C THR A 584 61.97 -21.12 -24.64
N GLY A 585 61.57 -22.32 -25.08
CA GLY A 585 62.58 -23.33 -25.55
C GLY A 585 63.40 -22.82 -26.73
N PHE A 586 62.74 -22.14 -27.67
CA PHE A 586 63.41 -21.54 -28.81
C PHE A 586 64.39 -20.42 -28.38
N VAL A 587 63.98 -19.54 -27.50
CA VAL A 587 64.82 -18.45 -26.98
C VAL A 587 66.01 -19.01 -26.27
N ILE A 588 65.87 -20.06 -25.43
CA ILE A 588 66.95 -20.70 -24.71
C ILE A 588 67.92 -21.40 -25.70
N TRP A 589 67.37 -22.07 -26.73
CA TRP A 589 68.23 -22.69 -27.78
C TRP A 589 69.01 -21.63 -28.51
N VAL A 590 68.49 -20.47 -28.90
CA VAL A 590 69.22 -19.37 -29.54
C VAL A 590 70.31 -18.85 -28.65
N LEU A 591 70.06 -18.61 -27.35
CA LEU A 591 71.03 -18.08 -26.39
C LEU A 591 72.19 -19.06 -26.05
N GLU A 592 71.85 -20.36 -25.97
CA GLU A 592 72.84 -21.42 -25.60
C GLU A 592 73.55 -22.05 -26.79
N HIS A 593 73.05 -21.99 -28.02
CA HIS A 593 73.54 -22.65 -29.21
C HIS A 593 74.98 -22.33 -29.47
N ARG A 594 75.45 -21.09 -29.25
CA ARG A 594 76.86 -20.68 -29.50
C ARG A 594 77.77 -21.05 -28.34
N VAL A 595 77.33 -21.16 -27.15
CA VAL A 595 78.09 -21.26 -25.92
C VAL A 595 78.15 -22.70 -25.36
N ASN A 596 77.06 -23.48 -25.62
CA ASN A 596 76.92 -24.79 -25.01
C ASN A 596 76.85 -25.92 -26.04
N LYS A 597 77.80 -26.85 -25.92
CA LYS A 597 77.93 -28.03 -26.85
C LYS A 597 76.73 -28.95 -26.82
N ALA A 598 76.03 -29.02 -25.72
CA ALA A 598 74.77 -29.83 -25.56
C ALA A 598 73.60 -29.34 -26.43
N PHE A 599 73.66 -28.08 -26.89
CA PHE A 599 72.62 -27.49 -27.78
C PHE A 599 73.07 -27.43 -29.26
N ARG A 600 74.15 -28.16 -29.59
CA ARG A 600 74.71 -28.33 -30.98
C ARG A 600 74.49 -29.74 -31.42
N GLY A 601 74.19 -30.01 -32.64
CA GLY A 601 74.00 -31.30 -33.23
C GLY A 601 73.23 -31.22 -34.57
N PRO A 602 72.92 -32.34 -35.19
CA PRO A 602 72.05 -32.35 -36.37
C PRO A 602 70.69 -31.74 -36.14
N PRO A 603 70.02 -31.20 -37.14
CA PRO A 603 68.74 -30.42 -36.95
C PRO A 603 67.69 -31.18 -36.15
N ASN A 604 67.55 -32.48 -36.32
CA ASN A 604 66.59 -33.34 -35.60
C ASN A 604 66.90 -33.41 -34.10
N GLN A 605 68.12 -33.40 -33.68
CA GLN A 605 68.52 -33.40 -32.27
C GLN A 605 68.33 -32.02 -31.64
N GLN A 606 68.49 -30.94 -32.39
CA GLN A 606 68.35 -29.59 -31.91
C GLN A 606 66.84 -29.30 -31.61
N VAL A 607 65.92 -29.75 -32.48
CA VAL A 607 64.48 -29.64 -32.24
C VAL A 607 64.06 -30.45 -30.99
N GLY A 608 64.59 -31.70 -30.90
CA GLY A 608 64.38 -32.54 -29.73
C GLY A 608 64.87 -31.88 -28.43
N MET A 609 66.03 -31.19 -28.46
CA MET A 609 66.58 -30.51 -27.30
C MET A 609 65.68 -29.29 -26.85
N ILE A 610 65.12 -28.53 -27.80
CA ILE A 610 64.21 -27.45 -27.51
C ILE A 610 63.00 -27.94 -26.67
N PHE A 611 62.32 -28.98 -27.15
CA PHE A 611 61.20 -29.59 -26.45
C PHE A 611 61.62 -30.27 -25.14
N TRP A 612 62.74 -31.00 -25.13
CA TRP A 612 63.22 -31.67 -23.94
C TRP A 612 63.57 -30.69 -22.82
N PHE A 613 64.26 -29.61 -23.13
CA PHE A 613 64.69 -28.61 -22.18
C PHE A 613 63.43 -27.87 -21.60
N SER A 614 62.50 -27.46 -22.46
CA SER A 614 61.25 -26.80 -22.01
C SER A 614 60.47 -27.74 -21.14
N PHE A 615 60.33 -28.99 -21.48
CA PHE A 615 59.59 -29.98 -20.67
C PHE A 615 60.27 -30.27 -19.34
N SER A 616 61.59 -30.39 -19.33
CA SER A 616 62.36 -30.63 -18.11
C SER A 616 62.30 -29.49 -17.12
N THR A 617 62.22 -28.22 -17.62
CA THR A 617 61.96 -27.03 -16.79
C THR A 617 60.52 -26.95 -16.30
N PHE A 618 59.54 -27.39 -17.10
CA PHE A 618 58.16 -27.44 -16.75
C PHE A 618 57.84 -28.40 -15.58
N VAL A 619 58.60 -29.53 -15.52
CA VAL A 619 58.45 -30.52 -14.42
C VAL A 619 59.57 -30.38 -13.35
N PHE A 620 60.20 -29.22 -13.29
CA PHE A 620 61.32 -28.94 -12.36
C PHE A 620 62.44 -29.93 -12.34
N ALA A 621 62.58 -30.76 -13.39
CA ALA A 621 63.66 -31.82 -13.53
C ALA A 621 64.78 -31.33 -14.44
N GLN A 622 65.35 -30.19 -14.13
CA GLN A 622 66.40 -29.57 -14.94
C GLN A 622 67.75 -30.40 -14.87
N ARG A 623 68.08 -31.12 -15.92
CA ARG A 623 69.29 -31.92 -16.01
C ARG A 623 70.44 -31.25 -16.80
N GLU A 624 70.09 -30.34 -17.68
CA GLU A 624 71.02 -29.67 -18.57
C GLU A 624 71.67 -28.43 -17.92
N LYS A 625 73.04 -28.33 -17.92
CA LYS A 625 73.70 -27.17 -17.38
C LYS A 625 73.69 -25.99 -18.32
N VAL A 626 73.07 -24.90 -17.84
CA VAL A 626 72.99 -23.62 -18.55
C VAL A 626 74.29 -22.82 -18.30
N ARG A 627 74.92 -22.32 -19.36
CA ARG A 627 76.17 -21.60 -19.26
C ARG A 627 76.04 -20.08 -19.41
N SER A 628 75.03 -19.59 -20.16
CA SER A 628 74.80 -18.13 -20.38
C SER A 628 74.08 -17.53 -19.22
N ASN A 629 74.48 -16.33 -18.76
CA ASN A 629 73.74 -15.57 -17.71
C ASN A 629 72.35 -15.08 -18.17
N LEU A 630 72.25 -14.73 -19.47
CA LEU A 630 70.93 -14.35 -20.01
C LEU A 630 69.96 -15.52 -20.05
N THR A 631 70.48 -16.71 -20.38
CA THR A 631 69.62 -17.92 -20.31
C THR A 631 69.20 -18.21 -18.89
N ARG A 632 70.08 -18.02 -17.89
CA ARG A 632 69.70 -18.21 -16.47
C ARG A 632 68.58 -17.27 -16.06
N PHE A 633 68.65 -16.01 -16.49
CA PHE A 633 67.55 -15.04 -16.23
C PHE A 633 66.23 -15.49 -16.86
N VAL A 634 66.21 -15.87 -18.14
CA VAL A 634 65.02 -16.38 -18.83
C VAL A 634 64.43 -17.59 -18.11
N VAL A 635 65.34 -18.53 -17.70
CA VAL A 635 64.91 -19.74 -16.99
C VAL A 635 64.28 -19.41 -15.61
N ILE A 636 64.87 -18.45 -14.86
CA ILE A 636 64.29 -18.02 -13.59
C ILE A 636 62.86 -17.48 -13.76
N VAL A 637 62.68 -16.57 -14.72
CA VAL A 637 61.37 -16.01 -15.02
C VAL A 637 60.39 -17.10 -15.47
N TRP A 638 60.83 -17.99 -16.36
CA TRP A 638 59.99 -19.10 -16.84
C TRP A 638 59.62 -20.08 -15.73
N VAL A 639 60.55 -20.47 -14.89
CA VAL A 639 60.28 -21.34 -13.72
C VAL A 639 59.29 -20.69 -12.74
N PHE A 640 59.41 -19.38 -12.53
CA PHE A 640 58.40 -18.63 -11.71
C PHE A 640 57.01 -18.70 -12.34
N VAL A 641 56.86 -18.47 -13.64
CA VAL A 641 55.59 -18.60 -14.35
C VAL A 641 55.04 -20.02 -14.23
N VAL A 642 55.89 -21.02 -14.43
CA VAL A 642 55.50 -22.45 -14.30
C VAL A 642 55.07 -22.77 -12.87
N LEU A 643 55.75 -22.25 -11.84
CA LEU A 643 55.38 -22.43 -10.43
C LEU A 643 53.99 -21.92 -10.14
N VAL A 644 53.66 -20.68 -10.59
CA VAL A 644 52.33 -20.09 -10.42
C VAL A 644 51.28 -20.91 -11.15
N LEU A 645 51.53 -21.29 -12.41
CA LEU A 645 50.61 -22.10 -13.20
C LEU A 645 50.32 -23.47 -12.60
N THR A 646 51.35 -24.18 -12.15
CA THR A 646 51.18 -25.52 -11.53
C THR A 646 50.47 -25.45 -10.19
N SER A 647 50.75 -24.43 -9.36
CA SER A 647 50.06 -24.21 -8.11
C SER A 647 48.57 -23.87 -8.33
N SER A 648 48.25 -22.96 -9.27
CA SER A 648 46.90 -22.60 -9.64
C SER A 648 46.12 -23.76 -10.26
N TYR A 649 46.78 -24.56 -11.12
CA TYR A 649 46.20 -25.76 -11.69
C TYR A 649 45.87 -26.81 -10.61
N THR A 650 46.77 -27.06 -9.68
CA THR A 650 46.55 -28.03 -8.57
C THR A 650 45.42 -27.58 -7.67
N ALA A 651 45.40 -26.30 -7.30
CA ALA A 651 44.32 -25.73 -6.47
C ALA A 651 42.93 -25.85 -7.16
N ASN A 652 42.84 -25.47 -8.44
CA ASN A 652 41.61 -25.59 -9.22
C ASN A 652 41.17 -27.06 -9.43
N LEU A 653 42.08 -27.95 -9.74
CA LEU A 653 41.77 -29.36 -9.90
C LEU A 653 41.32 -29.99 -8.56
N THR A 654 41.94 -29.62 -7.44
CA THR A 654 41.57 -30.08 -6.10
C THR A 654 40.17 -29.60 -5.77
N SER A 655 39.85 -28.30 -6.00
CA SER A 655 38.50 -27.75 -5.80
C SER A 655 37.46 -28.47 -6.65
N MET A 656 37.74 -28.74 -7.92
CA MET A 656 36.82 -29.47 -8.82
C MET A 656 36.58 -30.95 -8.44
N LEU A 657 37.58 -31.58 -7.79
CA LEU A 657 37.46 -32.95 -7.37
C LEU A 657 36.88 -33.14 -5.97
N THR A 658 36.95 -32.11 -5.12
CA THR A 658 36.40 -32.15 -3.75
C THR A 658 34.97 -31.67 -3.66
N VAL A 659 34.49 -30.75 -4.54
CA VAL A 659 33.12 -30.28 -4.58
C VAL A 659 32.29 -31.19 -5.48
N ASP A 660 31.41 -31.99 -4.89
CA ASP A 660 30.39 -32.70 -5.64
C ASP A 660 29.40 -31.66 -6.22
N GLN A 661 29.53 -31.38 -7.50
CA GLN A 661 28.53 -30.55 -8.22
C GLN A 661 27.28 -31.40 -8.41
N LEU A 662 26.35 -31.28 -7.43
CA LEU A 662 24.98 -31.72 -7.60
C LEU A 662 24.36 -30.86 -8.69
N GLN A 663 24.09 -31.42 -9.85
CA GLN A 663 23.44 -30.68 -10.93
C GLN A 663 21.94 -31.02 -10.95
N PRO A 664 21.06 -29.99 -10.94
CA PRO A 664 19.65 -30.25 -11.16
C PRO A 664 19.44 -30.91 -12.52
N LYS A 665 18.50 -31.83 -12.58
CA LYS A 665 18.15 -32.56 -13.84
C LYS A 665 17.70 -31.59 -14.92
N ILE A 666 17.08 -30.48 -14.51
CA ILE A 666 16.47 -29.44 -15.33
C ILE A 666 16.99 -28.11 -14.79
N SER A 667 17.50 -27.24 -15.66
CA SER A 667 18.11 -25.97 -15.25
C SER A 667 17.20 -24.76 -15.46
N ASN A 668 16.18 -24.90 -16.34
CA ASN A 668 15.27 -23.80 -16.68
C ASN A 668 13.85 -24.29 -16.94
N VAL A 669 12.86 -23.42 -16.76
CA VAL A 669 11.44 -23.65 -17.09
C VAL A 669 11.28 -24.05 -18.56
N ASN A 670 12.02 -23.40 -19.44
CA ASN A 670 11.99 -23.71 -20.87
C ASN A 670 12.38 -25.16 -21.19
N ASP A 671 13.21 -25.77 -20.36
CA ASP A 671 13.61 -27.18 -20.51
C ASP A 671 12.47 -28.12 -20.09
N LEU A 672 11.64 -27.72 -19.11
CA LEU A 672 10.42 -28.46 -18.72
C LEU A 672 9.42 -28.52 -19.87
N ILE A 673 9.17 -27.37 -20.48
CA ILE A 673 8.23 -27.25 -21.60
C ILE A 673 8.70 -28.02 -22.82
N LYS A 674 9.97 -27.86 -23.22
CA LYS A 674 10.56 -28.52 -24.39
C LYS A 674 10.62 -30.05 -24.23
N ASN A 675 10.79 -30.52 -23.01
CA ASN A 675 10.89 -31.97 -22.73
C ASN A 675 9.52 -32.63 -22.51
N GLY A 676 8.41 -31.87 -22.49
CA GLY A 676 7.08 -32.38 -22.23
C GLY A 676 6.93 -32.99 -20.83
N GLU A 677 7.63 -32.45 -19.83
CA GLU A 677 7.60 -32.98 -18.47
C GLU A 677 6.32 -32.51 -17.76
N PHE A 678 5.67 -33.41 -17.01
CA PHE A 678 4.55 -33.03 -16.15
C PHE A 678 5.02 -32.20 -14.96
N VAL A 679 4.20 -31.24 -14.55
CA VAL A 679 4.44 -30.33 -13.42
C VAL A 679 3.41 -30.58 -12.34
N GLY A 680 3.87 -30.73 -11.11
CA GLY A 680 3.01 -30.87 -9.93
C GLY A 680 2.79 -29.52 -9.23
N HIS A 681 1.61 -29.36 -8.63
CA HIS A 681 1.24 -28.23 -7.78
C HIS A 681 0.28 -28.67 -6.68
N GLN A 682 0.05 -27.84 -5.67
CA GLN A 682 -0.91 -28.12 -4.61
C GLN A 682 -2.35 -28.01 -5.12
N ILE A 683 -3.21 -28.91 -4.66
CA ILE A 683 -4.65 -28.89 -4.96
C ILE A 683 -5.30 -27.64 -4.33
N GLY A 684 -6.14 -26.93 -5.11
CA GLY A 684 -6.83 -25.72 -4.64
C GLY A 684 -5.95 -24.48 -4.49
N SER A 685 -4.67 -24.53 -4.89
CA SER A 685 -3.79 -23.38 -4.99
C SER A 685 -4.12 -22.55 -6.23
N PHE A 686 -3.90 -21.22 -6.15
CA PHE A 686 -3.98 -20.32 -7.30
C PHE A 686 -2.87 -20.57 -8.35
N VAL A 687 -1.86 -21.37 -8.00
CA VAL A 687 -0.67 -21.61 -8.84
C VAL A 687 -1.05 -22.25 -10.18
N SER A 688 -2.04 -23.14 -10.22
CA SER A 688 -2.49 -23.75 -11.48
C SER A 688 -3.02 -22.71 -12.46
N GLU A 689 -3.84 -21.79 -11.96
CA GLU A 689 -4.41 -20.69 -12.72
C GLU A 689 -3.33 -19.67 -13.14
N PHE A 690 -2.40 -19.38 -12.25
CA PHE A 690 -1.24 -18.55 -12.51
C PHE A 690 -0.36 -19.10 -13.63
N LEU A 691 -0.04 -20.40 -13.60
CA LEU A 691 0.80 -21.04 -14.60
C LEU A 691 0.13 -21.08 -15.98
N THR A 692 -1.18 -21.33 -16.01
CA THR A 692 -1.96 -21.41 -17.26
C THR A 692 -2.17 -20.02 -17.88
N ASN A 693 -2.60 -19.03 -17.08
CA ASN A 693 -2.89 -17.69 -17.56
C ASN A 693 -1.65 -16.94 -18.06
N ASN A 694 -0.48 -17.24 -17.49
CA ASN A 694 0.80 -16.67 -17.95
C ASN A 694 1.48 -17.49 -19.06
N GLY A 695 0.85 -18.57 -19.54
CA GLY A 695 1.40 -19.41 -20.61
C GLY A 695 2.71 -20.14 -20.22
N ILE A 696 2.93 -20.37 -18.91
CA ILE A 696 4.17 -21.00 -18.40
C ILE A 696 4.08 -22.51 -18.58
N VAL A 697 2.90 -23.12 -18.34
CA VAL A 697 2.67 -24.55 -18.48
C VAL A 697 1.25 -24.76 -19.01
N GLU A 698 1.07 -25.68 -19.94
CA GLU A 698 -0.27 -26.07 -20.43
C GLU A 698 -1.05 -26.83 -19.36
N SER A 699 -2.36 -26.58 -19.27
CA SER A 699 -3.25 -27.21 -18.29
C SER A 699 -3.21 -28.75 -18.32
N ALA A 700 -3.01 -29.36 -19.50
CA ALA A 700 -2.91 -30.80 -19.66
C ALA A 700 -1.65 -31.42 -19.03
N SER A 701 -0.62 -30.60 -18.78
CA SER A 701 0.64 -31.03 -18.18
C SER A 701 0.70 -30.84 -16.67
N LEU A 702 -0.38 -30.30 -16.06
CA LEU A 702 -0.48 -30.04 -14.62
C LEU A 702 -1.08 -31.23 -13.88
N LYS A 703 -0.50 -31.55 -12.71
CA LYS A 703 -1.00 -32.57 -11.77
C LYS A 703 -1.08 -31.98 -10.37
N SER A 704 -2.22 -32.15 -9.71
CA SER A 704 -2.46 -31.64 -8.36
C SER A 704 -2.20 -32.70 -7.29
N TYR A 705 -1.63 -32.28 -6.15
CA TYR A 705 -1.29 -33.11 -5.00
C TYR A 705 -1.74 -32.47 -3.71
N SER A 706 -2.00 -33.27 -2.67
CA SER A 706 -2.58 -32.80 -1.42
C SER A 706 -1.60 -32.73 -0.24
N ASN A 707 -0.40 -33.32 -0.32
CA ASN A 707 0.59 -33.31 0.74
C ASN A 707 2.03 -33.43 0.25
N VAL A 708 3.00 -33.20 1.14
CA VAL A 708 4.44 -33.25 0.85
C VAL A 708 4.90 -34.64 0.44
N ASP A 709 4.33 -35.71 1.03
CA ASP A 709 4.73 -37.07 0.71
C ASP A 709 4.32 -37.46 -0.72
N GLN A 710 3.19 -36.97 -1.18
CA GLN A 710 2.76 -37.12 -2.57
C GLN A 710 3.68 -36.33 -3.53
N PHE A 711 4.13 -35.14 -3.14
CA PHE A 711 5.15 -34.40 -3.89
C PHE A 711 6.45 -35.21 -4.03
N HIS A 712 6.90 -35.78 -2.92
CA HIS A 712 8.10 -36.62 -2.91
C HIS A 712 7.92 -37.87 -3.80
N GLU A 713 6.80 -38.57 -3.68
CA GLU A 713 6.50 -39.75 -4.48
C GLU A 713 6.44 -39.42 -5.98
N ALA A 714 5.73 -38.30 -6.34
CA ALA A 714 5.60 -37.86 -7.72
C ALA A 714 6.93 -37.47 -8.37
N LEU A 715 7.78 -36.71 -7.65
CA LEU A 715 9.11 -36.32 -8.10
C LEU A 715 10.04 -37.53 -8.23
N SER A 716 9.94 -38.49 -7.31
CA SER A 716 10.76 -39.70 -7.33
C SER A 716 10.43 -40.61 -8.50
N LYS A 717 9.15 -40.76 -8.88
CA LYS A 717 8.68 -41.49 -10.05
C LYS A 717 9.09 -40.84 -11.37
N GLY A 718 9.06 -39.50 -11.41
CA GLY A 718 9.32 -38.73 -12.62
C GLY A 718 8.23 -38.86 -13.68
N SER A 719 8.20 -37.91 -14.65
CA SER A 719 7.12 -37.85 -15.66
C SER A 719 6.91 -39.12 -16.49
N ARG A 720 8.00 -39.86 -16.77
CA ARG A 720 7.95 -41.06 -17.59
C ARG A 720 7.23 -42.23 -16.91
N ASN A 721 7.20 -42.25 -15.58
CA ASN A 721 6.60 -43.33 -14.78
C ASN A 721 5.32 -42.88 -14.06
N GLY A 722 4.62 -41.90 -14.64
CA GLY A 722 3.35 -41.40 -14.12
C GLY A 722 3.44 -40.34 -13.04
N GLY A 723 4.66 -39.92 -12.61
CA GLY A 723 4.94 -38.83 -11.70
C GLY A 723 5.07 -37.50 -12.42
N VAL A 724 5.94 -36.62 -11.90
CA VAL A 724 6.23 -35.26 -12.43
C VAL A 724 7.73 -34.99 -12.53
N GLY A 725 8.10 -34.11 -13.44
CA GLY A 725 9.49 -33.67 -13.62
C GLY A 725 9.92 -32.55 -12.69
N ALA A 726 8.95 -31.74 -12.26
CA ALA A 726 9.13 -30.62 -11.31
C ALA A 726 7.87 -30.39 -10.48
N ILE A 727 8.04 -29.78 -9.32
CA ILE A 727 6.95 -29.14 -8.56
C ILE A 727 7.11 -27.64 -8.71
N ILE A 728 6.03 -26.95 -9.05
CA ILE A 728 5.96 -25.48 -9.07
C ILE A 728 4.88 -25.09 -8.08
N ASP A 729 5.28 -24.44 -7.01
CA ASP A 729 4.37 -24.04 -5.94
C ASP A 729 4.86 -22.81 -5.19
N GLU A 730 4.08 -22.32 -4.23
CA GLU A 730 4.45 -21.20 -3.35
C GLU A 730 5.61 -21.56 -2.43
N LEU A 731 6.46 -20.57 -2.14
CA LEU A 731 7.68 -20.77 -1.36
C LEU A 731 7.49 -21.47 -0.01
N PRO A 732 6.44 -21.21 0.80
CA PRO A 732 6.24 -21.92 2.06
C PRO A 732 6.08 -23.44 1.89
N TYR A 733 5.36 -23.91 0.85
CA TYR A 733 5.20 -25.34 0.57
C TYR A 733 6.49 -25.96 0.05
N ILE A 734 7.22 -25.21 -0.78
CA ILE A 734 8.54 -25.62 -1.27
C ILE A 734 9.53 -25.78 -0.11
N ARG A 735 9.52 -24.82 0.82
CA ARG A 735 10.37 -24.88 2.01
C ARG A 735 10.10 -26.12 2.83
N LEU A 736 8.80 -26.45 3.07
CA LEU A 736 8.41 -27.67 3.76
C LEU A 736 8.87 -28.93 3.03
N LEU A 737 8.80 -28.98 1.70
CA LEU A 737 9.31 -30.11 0.90
C LEU A 737 10.83 -30.22 1.01
N LEU A 738 11.55 -29.10 0.91
CA LEU A 738 13.01 -29.07 0.97
C LEU A 738 13.52 -29.39 2.37
N SER A 739 12.87 -28.93 3.44
CA SER A 739 13.26 -29.27 4.81
C SER A 739 13.19 -30.76 5.09
N LYS A 740 12.19 -31.48 4.52
CA LYS A 740 12.03 -32.94 4.67
C LYS A 740 12.93 -33.75 3.73
N HIS A 741 13.30 -33.23 2.56
CA HIS A 741 13.98 -33.97 1.49
C HIS A 741 15.08 -33.16 0.77
N CYS A 742 15.88 -32.44 1.51
CA CYS A 742 16.95 -31.57 0.98
C CYS A 742 18.08 -32.29 0.24
N ASP A 743 18.26 -33.58 0.51
CA ASP A 743 19.25 -34.44 -0.14
C ASP A 743 18.85 -34.87 -1.56
N LYS A 744 17.58 -34.77 -1.91
CA LYS A 744 17.01 -35.26 -3.17
C LYS A 744 16.55 -34.18 -4.13
N TYR A 745 16.22 -33.00 -3.61
CA TYR A 745 15.59 -31.94 -4.39
C TYR A 745 16.32 -30.62 -4.19
N THR A 746 16.24 -29.75 -5.19
CA THR A 746 16.74 -28.38 -5.12
C THR A 746 15.79 -27.44 -5.83
N MET A 747 15.74 -26.21 -5.33
CA MET A 747 15.02 -25.15 -6.01
C MET A 747 15.88 -24.58 -7.14
N ILE A 748 15.23 -24.30 -8.28
CA ILE A 748 15.86 -23.61 -9.41
C ILE A 748 15.14 -22.28 -9.67
N GLY A 749 15.88 -21.27 -10.14
CA GLY A 749 15.29 -19.98 -10.48
C GLY A 749 14.67 -19.93 -11.88
N PRO A 750 13.91 -18.87 -12.20
CA PRO A 750 13.61 -17.73 -11.35
C PRO A 750 12.46 -17.99 -10.37
N ILE A 751 12.42 -17.22 -9.27
CA ILE A 751 11.24 -17.12 -8.41
C ILE A 751 10.29 -16.12 -9.06
N TYR A 752 9.05 -16.54 -9.33
CA TYR A 752 8.02 -15.65 -9.84
C TYR A 752 7.45 -14.83 -8.68
N PRO A 753 7.51 -13.48 -8.74
CA PRO A 753 6.99 -12.65 -7.66
C PRO A 753 5.47 -12.76 -7.61
N THR A 754 4.96 -13.14 -6.46
CA THR A 754 3.54 -13.17 -6.12
C THR A 754 3.35 -12.58 -4.73
N SER A 755 2.11 -12.32 -4.32
CA SER A 755 1.83 -12.03 -2.92
C SER A 755 1.98 -13.30 -2.08
N ALA A 756 2.12 -13.11 -0.76
CA ALA A 756 2.18 -14.21 0.20
C ALA A 756 0.83 -14.42 0.90
N PHE A 757 0.78 -15.26 1.94
CA PHE A 757 -0.43 -15.51 2.71
C PHE A 757 -0.81 -14.30 3.55
N GLY A 758 -2.09 -13.94 3.53
CA GLY A 758 -2.70 -12.91 4.35
C GLY A 758 -3.96 -13.42 5.04
N PHE A 759 -4.30 -12.85 6.19
CA PHE A 759 -5.58 -13.12 6.84
C PHE A 759 -6.68 -12.35 6.12
N ALA A 760 -7.84 -12.98 5.96
CA ALA A 760 -8.98 -12.41 5.27
C ALA A 760 -10.03 -11.91 6.25
N PHE A 761 -10.56 -10.72 5.96
CA PHE A 761 -11.60 -10.06 6.74
C PHE A 761 -12.75 -9.63 5.83
N PRO A 762 -13.98 -9.48 6.36
CA PRO A 762 -15.08 -8.88 5.62
C PRO A 762 -14.69 -7.51 5.07
N LYS A 763 -15.29 -7.14 3.93
CA LYS A 763 -14.98 -5.88 3.25
C LYS A 763 -15.25 -4.67 4.16
N GLY A 764 -14.28 -3.77 4.28
CA GLY A 764 -14.39 -2.60 5.16
C GLY A 764 -14.08 -2.86 6.63
N SER A 765 -13.64 -4.06 7.01
CA SER A 765 -13.32 -4.37 8.40
C SER A 765 -12.23 -3.44 8.95
N PRO A 766 -12.50 -2.74 10.06
CA PRO A 766 -11.55 -1.80 10.65
C PRO A 766 -10.33 -2.49 11.29
N LEU A 767 -10.42 -3.81 11.54
CA LEU A 767 -9.36 -4.61 12.14
C LEU A 767 -8.16 -4.84 11.21
N VAL A 768 -8.38 -4.81 9.90
CA VAL A 768 -7.33 -5.09 8.90
C VAL A 768 -6.09 -4.23 9.12
N PHE A 769 -6.28 -2.96 9.48
CA PHE A 769 -5.16 -2.05 9.72
C PHE A 769 -4.37 -2.40 10.99
N ASP A 770 -5.06 -2.66 12.11
CA ASP A 770 -4.42 -2.99 13.38
C ASP A 770 -3.71 -4.35 13.29
N VAL A 771 -4.37 -5.37 12.74
CA VAL A 771 -3.78 -6.69 12.50
C VAL A 771 -2.57 -6.61 11.55
N SER A 772 -2.67 -5.82 10.49
CA SER A 772 -1.56 -5.61 9.54
C SER A 772 -0.35 -4.96 10.20
N ARG A 773 -0.57 -3.98 11.09
CA ARG A 773 0.51 -3.34 11.83
C ARG A 773 1.21 -4.33 12.77
N GLU A 774 0.45 -5.18 13.47
CA GLU A 774 1.04 -6.19 14.36
C GLU A 774 1.74 -7.32 13.58
N ILE A 775 1.28 -7.66 12.36
CA ILE A 775 2.03 -8.54 11.44
C ILE A 775 3.38 -7.93 11.08
N LEU A 776 3.44 -6.63 10.79
CA LEU A 776 4.71 -5.95 10.49
C LEU A 776 5.65 -6.00 11.70
N ARG A 777 5.15 -5.72 12.92
CA ARG A 777 5.94 -5.84 14.15
C ARG A 777 6.46 -7.26 14.39
N LEU A 778 5.62 -8.27 14.16
CA LEU A 778 6.02 -9.67 14.25
C LEU A 778 7.11 -10.03 13.22
N LYS A 779 7.06 -9.45 12.03
CA LYS A 779 8.10 -9.63 11.00
C LYS A 779 9.40 -8.89 11.33
N GLU A 780 9.33 -7.77 12.02
CA GLU A 780 10.49 -7.03 12.54
C GLU A 780 11.16 -7.79 13.69
N ASP A 781 10.41 -8.56 14.48
CA ASP A 781 10.95 -9.52 15.45
C ASP A 781 11.37 -10.81 14.72
N THR A 782 12.55 -10.73 14.10
CA THR A 782 13.10 -11.84 13.29
C THR A 782 13.23 -13.13 14.08
N ASP A 783 13.58 -13.06 15.36
CA ASP A 783 13.79 -14.25 16.20
C ASP A 783 12.50 -15.01 16.47
N LEU A 784 11.40 -14.29 16.71
CA LEU A 784 10.11 -14.92 16.98
C LEU A 784 9.51 -15.51 15.70
N MET A 785 9.56 -14.77 14.59
CA MET A 785 9.03 -15.23 13.32
C MET A 785 9.81 -16.43 12.78
N VAL A 786 11.15 -16.43 12.93
CA VAL A 786 12.01 -17.57 12.57
C VAL A 786 11.64 -18.79 13.41
N ARG A 787 11.48 -18.67 14.72
CA ARG A 787 11.08 -19.81 15.59
C ARG A 787 9.73 -20.40 15.20
N ILE A 788 8.72 -19.58 14.89
CA ILE A 788 7.42 -20.07 14.41
C ILE A 788 7.57 -20.79 13.08
N THR A 789 8.37 -20.23 12.16
CA THR A 789 8.61 -20.81 10.84
C THR A 789 9.37 -22.15 10.94
N GLU A 790 10.43 -22.21 11.74
CA GLU A 790 11.21 -23.43 11.97
C GLU A 790 10.40 -24.53 12.65
N LYS A 791 9.55 -24.16 13.63
CA LYS A 791 8.66 -25.10 14.32
C LYS A 791 7.76 -25.86 13.33
N TRP A 792 7.21 -25.18 12.33
CA TRP A 792 6.19 -25.77 11.44
C TRP A 792 6.73 -26.18 10.07
N LEU A 793 7.64 -25.39 9.49
CA LEU A 793 8.14 -25.57 8.12
C LEU A 793 9.57 -26.14 8.06
N GLY A 794 10.21 -26.32 9.23
CA GLY A 794 11.58 -26.84 9.34
C GLY A 794 12.68 -25.80 9.06
N ASP A 795 13.89 -26.10 9.49
CA ASP A 795 15.09 -25.28 9.24
C ASP A 795 15.84 -25.81 7.99
N GLU A 796 16.24 -24.91 7.11
CA GLU A 796 17.13 -25.22 6.00
C GLU A 796 18.54 -25.68 6.46
N LYS A 797 18.93 -25.31 7.70
CA LYS A 797 20.21 -25.67 8.30
C LYS A 797 20.26 -27.11 8.84
N ASP A 798 19.10 -27.68 9.13
CA ASP A 798 18.98 -29.09 9.59
C ASP A 798 19.16 -30.11 8.46
N CYS A 799 19.40 -29.66 7.24
CA CYS A 799 19.84 -30.53 6.16
C CYS A 799 21.19 -31.16 6.52
N PRO A 800 21.26 -32.46 6.77
CA PRO A 800 22.52 -33.12 7.13
C PRO A 800 23.62 -32.95 6.09
N ASN A 801 23.30 -32.44 4.92
CA ASN A 801 24.17 -32.29 3.78
C ASN A 801 24.58 -30.83 3.43
N ALA A 802 23.98 -29.80 4.03
CA ALA A 802 24.43 -28.41 3.78
C ALA A 802 25.82 -28.12 4.35
N ASN A 803 26.18 -28.73 5.49
CA ASN A 803 27.50 -28.56 6.12
C ASN A 803 28.27 -29.89 6.33
N GLY A 804 27.67 -31.05 6.10
CA GLY A 804 28.21 -32.37 6.38
C GLY A 804 28.74 -33.16 5.17
N ALA A 805 28.41 -32.74 3.94
CA ALA A 805 28.93 -33.39 2.71
C ALA A 805 30.40 -33.09 2.41
N LEU A 806 31.04 -32.24 3.23
CA LEU A 806 32.46 -31.88 3.09
C LEU A 806 33.45 -32.95 3.59
N SER A 807 33.02 -34.09 4.09
CA SER A 807 33.98 -35.04 4.68
C SER A 807 33.83 -36.52 4.27
N LYS A 808 33.12 -36.90 3.27
CA LYS A 808 33.38 -38.19 2.62
C LYS A 808 34.48 -37.95 1.57
N SER A 809 35.75 -38.08 2.02
CA SER A 809 36.91 -38.21 1.14
C SER A 809 36.58 -39.22 0.05
N GLN A 810 36.16 -38.71 -1.12
CA GLN A 810 35.97 -39.57 -2.27
C GLN A 810 37.31 -40.09 -2.72
N ARG A 811 37.50 -41.40 -2.66
CA ARG A 811 38.70 -42.05 -3.24
C ARG A 811 38.72 -41.73 -4.73
N LEU A 812 39.88 -41.28 -5.21
CA LEU A 812 40.15 -40.97 -6.62
C LEU A 812 39.97 -42.29 -7.44
N ASN A 813 39.02 -42.30 -8.34
CA ASN A 813 38.71 -43.45 -9.19
C ASN A 813 39.44 -43.35 -10.54
N LEU A 814 39.77 -44.51 -11.11
CA LEU A 814 40.38 -44.66 -12.44
C LEU A 814 39.60 -43.89 -13.54
N ASP A 815 38.32 -43.78 -13.42
CA ASP A 815 37.48 -43.10 -14.41
C ASP A 815 37.78 -41.61 -14.59
N SER A 816 38.26 -40.93 -13.55
CA SER A 816 38.68 -39.54 -13.60
C SER A 816 40.01 -39.30 -14.32
N PHE A 817 40.85 -40.36 -14.44
CA PHE A 817 42.20 -40.27 -15.01
C PHE A 817 42.39 -41.16 -16.26
N LYS A 818 41.33 -41.85 -16.73
CA LYS A 818 41.37 -42.69 -17.95
C LYS A 818 42.00 -41.95 -19.13
N GLY A 819 41.68 -40.69 -19.33
CA GLY A 819 42.20 -39.88 -20.43
C GLY A 819 43.74 -39.72 -20.38
N LEU A 820 44.31 -39.55 -19.19
CA LEU A 820 45.78 -39.49 -18.99
C LEU A 820 46.48 -40.80 -19.36
N PHE A 821 45.92 -41.92 -18.90
CA PHE A 821 46.48 -43.25 -19.22
C PHE A 821 46.32 -43.58 -20.69
N VAL A 822 45.22 -43.15 -21.33
CA VAL A 822 45.06 -43.29 -22.80
C VAL A 822 46.12 -42.52 -23.55
N ILE A 823 46.41 -41.27 -23.17
CA ILE A 823 47.45 -40.46 -23.81
C ILE A 823 48.84 -41.15 -23.64
N ALA A 824 49.17 -41.57 -22.40
CA ALA A 824 50.43 -42.26 -22.12
C ALA A 824 50.53 -43.59 -22.90
N GLY A 825 49.46 -44.39 -22.94
CA GLY A 825 49.40 -45.62 -23.67
C GLY A 825 49.59 -45.43 -25.18
N VAL A 826 48.84 -44.49 -25.79
CA VAL A 826 48.96 -44.19 -27.22
C VAL A 826 50.35 -43.66 -27.59
N SER A 827 50.93 -42.74 -26.83
CA SER A 827 52.27 -42.21 -27.10
C SER A 827 53.36 -43.27 -26.98
N SER A 828 53.25 -44.15 -25.98
CA SER A 828 54.21 -45.22 -25.79
C SER A 828 54.10 -46.28 -26.89
N THR A 829 52.91 -46.68 -27.26
CA THR A 829 52.69 -47.66 -28.36
C THR A 829 53.11 -47.11 -29.70
N LEU A 830 52.87 -45.81 -29.97
CA LEU A 830 53.28 -45.15 -31.20
C LEU A 830 54.84 -45.06 -31.28
N SER A 831 55.46 -44.69 -30.19
CA SER A 831 56.94 -44.67 -30.13
C SER A 831 57.55 -46.09 -30.38
N LEU A 832 56.93 -47.10 -29.76
CA LEU A 832 57.30 -48.46 -29.94
C LEU A 832 57.09 -48.94 -31.40
N ALA A 833 55.95 -48.58 -31.99
CA ALA A 833 55.61 -48.91 -33.38
C ALA A 833 56.60 -48.23 -34.38
N ILE A 834 56.94 -46.97 -34.13
CA ILE A 834 57.98 -46.25 -34.94
C ILE A 834 59.34 -46.92 -34.81
N PHE A 835 59.70 -47.26 -33.58
CA PHE A 835 60.98 -47.97 -33.37
C PHE A 835 60.97 -49.30 -34.07
N LEU A 836 59.92 -50.10 -33.92
CA LEU A 836 59.86 -51.44 -34.53
C LEU A 836 59.84 -51.33 -36.06
N SER A 837 59.07 -50.35 -36.62
CA SER A 837 59.05 -50.13 -38.06
C SER A 837 60.45 -49.72 -38.62
N ARG A 838 61.13 -48.82 -37.92
CA ARG A 838 62.52 -48.46 -38.26
C ARG A 838 63.49 -49.66 -38.13
N PHE A 839 63.45 -50.40 -37.06
CA PHE A 839 64.24 -51.56 -36.80
C PHE A 839 64.04 -52.66 -37.86
N LEU A 840 62.77 -52.92 -38.22
CA LEU A 840 62.40 -53.82 -39.25
C LEU A 840 62.85 -53.33 -40.65
N TYR A 841 62.69 -52.01 -40.90
CA TYR A 841 63.19 -51.45 -42.16
C TYR A 841 64.71 -51.43 -42.31
N GLU A 842 65.50 -51.13 -41.27
CA GLU A 842 66.93 -51.18 -41.25
C GLU A 842 67.42 -52.62 -41.37
N ASN A 843 66.72 -53.60 -40.93
CA ASN A 843 67.06 -55.06 -40.98
C ASN A 843 66.24 -55.87 -41.99
N ARG A 844 65.64 -55.21 -43.01
CA ARG A 844 64.75 -55.84 -44.06
C ARG A 844 65.43 -56.94 -44.75
N TYR A 845 66.85 -56.98 -44.92
CA TYR A 845 67.56 -58.02 -45.51
C TYR A 845 67.45 -59.38 -44.84
N LEU A 846 67.20 -59.42 -43.54
CA LEU A 846 66.97 -60.64 -42.78
C LEU A 846 65.53 -61.17 -42.99
N LEU A 847 64.56 -60.24 -43.22
CA LEU A 847 63.19 -60.59 -43.49
C LEU A 847 63.03 -61.21 -44.91
N GLU A 848 63.87 -60.74 -45.89
CA GLU A 848 63.85 -61.24 -47.27
C GLU A 848 64.67 -62.57 -47.45
N SER A 849 65.45 -63.03 -46.44
CA SER A 849 66.18 -64.25 -46.50
C SER A 849 65.24 -65.49 -46.51
N THR A 850 65.70 -66.62 -47.11
CA THR A 850 64.95 -67.89 -47.21
C THR A 850 64.95 -68.70 -45.92
N ALA A 851 65.39 -68.15 -44.80
CA ALA A 851 65.48 -68.80 -43.51
C ALA A 851 64.07 -68.96 -42.82
N SER A 852 63.95 -69.98 -41.96
CA SER A 852 62.71 -70.26 -41.19
C SER A 852 62.31 -69.05 -40.35
N THR A 853 60.95 -68.87 -40.16
CA THR A 853 60.38 -67.75 -39.36
C THR A 853 60.95 -67.69 -37.98
N LYS A 854 61.37 -68.81 -37.39
CA LYS A 854 62.03 -68.98 -36.08
C LYS A 854 63.47 -68.44 -36.08
N GLU A 855 64.19 -68.63 -37.14
CA GLU A 855 65.55 -68.19 -37.35
C GLU A 855 65.62 -66.68 -37.65
N LYS A 856 64.63 -66.12 -38.37
CA LYS A 856 64.45 -64.72 -38.61
C LYS A 856 64.17 -63.94 -37.32
N LEU A 857 63.24 -64.45 -36.44
CA LEU A 857 62.95 -63.86 -35.12
C LEU A 857 64.16 -63.96 -34.21
N LEU A 858 64.94 -65.09 -34.19
CA LEU A 858 66.13 -65.23 -33.42
C LEU A 858 67.24 -64.25 -33.91
N GLY A 859 67.38 -64.14 -35.24
CA GLY A 859 68.33 -63.19 -35.86
C GLY A 859 68.01 -61.73 -35.49
N LEU A 860 66.74 -61.32 -35.58
CA LEU A 860 66.24 -59.98 -35.13
C LEU A 860 66.41 -59.75 -33.61
N ALA A 861 66.17 -60.84 -32.79
CA ALA A 861 66.43 -60.74 -31.35
C ALA A 861 67.89 -60.62 -30.99
N ARG A 862 68.83 -61.29 -31.70
CA ARG A 862 70.27 -61.08 -31.48
C ARG A 862 70.76 -59.68 -31.89
N ILE A 863 70.24 -59.10 -32.99
CA ILE A 863 70.56 -57.77 -33.40
C ILE A 863 70.02 -56.74 -32.41
N PHE A 864 68.78 -56.98 -31.89
CA PHE A 864 68.18 -56.10 -30.86
C PHE A 864 68.97 -56.12 -29.56
N SER A 865 69.49 -57.30 -29.16
CA SER A 865 70.36 -57.47 -27.94
C SER A 865 71.76 -56.97 -28.08
N ARG A 866 72.21 -56.67 -29.30
CA ARG A 866 73.60 -56.16 -29.56
C ARG A 866 73.64 -54.65 -29.29
N GLU A 867 74.48 -54.23 -28.35
CA GLU A 867 74.75 -52.83 -28.10
C GLU A 867 75.23 -52.18 -29.38
N LYS A 868 74.61 -51.06 -29.81
CA LYS A 868 75.01 -50.27 -30.92
C LYS A 868 76.26 -49.50 -30.47
N ASP A 869 77.44 -50.03 -30.78
CA ASP A 869 78.69 -49.32 -30.59
C ASP A 869 78.67 -48.03 -31.38
N GLU A 870 78.57 -46.93 -30.71
CA GLU A 870 78.81 -45.57 -31.24
C GLU A 870 80.32 -45.30 -31.27
N SER A 871 81.10 -46.16 -31.96
CA SER A 871 82.46 -45.87 -32.24
C SER A 871 82.63 -45.82 -33.73
N LEU A 872 82.45 -44.64 -34.29
CA LEU A 872 83.09 -44.34 -35.60
C LEU A 872 83.09 -42.82 -35.78
N SER A 873 84.41 -42.38 -35.81
CA SER A 873 84.83 -41.11 -36.38
C SER A 873 85.23 -39.99 -35.42
N SER A 874 86.38 -40.00 -34.90
CA SER A 874 87.36 -38.91 -35.24
C SER A 874 88.78 -39.35 -34.92
N LYS A 875 89.57 -39.38 -35.95
CA LYS A 875 91.06 -39.47 -35.95
C LYS A 875 91.68 -38.30 -35.19
N GLU A 876 92.81 -38.66 -34.51
CA GLU A 876 93.98 -37.87 -34.25
C GLU A 876 93.82 -36.59 -33.45
N THR A 877 94.56 -36.42 -32.35
CA THR A 877 96.07 -36.46 -32.20
C THR A 877 96.42 -36.45 -30.70
N ARG A 878 97.39 -37.38 -30.37
CA ARG A 878 98.50 -37.27 -29.44
C ARG A 878 98.48 -36.38 -28.18
N SER A 879 98.37 -36.99 -27.06
CA SER A 879 99.37 -37.27 -25.97
C SER A 879 100.14 -36.05 -25.34
N PRO A 880 100.79 -36.21 -24.21
CA PRO A 880 100.63 -37.08 -23.02
C PRO A 880 100.84 -36.31 -21.69
N ASP A 881 100.70 -37.08 -20.59
CA ASP A 881 101.27 -36.85 -19.26
C ASP A 881 100.46 -36.13 -18.22
N ARG A 882 100.09 -36.67 -17.16
CA ARG A 882 100.68 -37.15 -15.92
C ARG A 882 99.60 -37.43 -14.85
N GLU A 883 99.63 -38.62 -14.41
CA GLU A 883 99.63 -39.16 -13.08
C GLU A 883 99.03 -38.30 -11.92
N VAL A 884 98.41 -39.06 -11.02
CA VAL A 884 98.24 -39.09 -9.59
C VAL A 884 96.88 -38.83 -9.24
N GLY A 885 96.03 -39.67 -8.75
CA GLY A 885 96.16 -40.64 -7.62
C GLY A 885 95.02 -40.44 -6.69
N VAL A 886 94.46 -41.56 -6.28
CA VAL A 886 93.90 -41.82 -4.93
C VAL A 886 92.41 -41.50 -4.69
N SER A 887 91.64 -42.56 -4.65
CA SER A 887 90.98 -43.14 -3.50
C SER A 887 89.52 -42.63 -3.18
N ALA A 888 88.64 -43.56 -3.32
CA ALA A 888 87.59 -44.06 -2.41
C ALA A 888 86.90 -43.08 -1.41
N ALA A 889 85.58 -43.07 -1.41
CA ALA A 889 84.77 -43.53 -0.29
C ALA A 889 83.34 -43.12 -0.56
N ALA A 890 82.45 -44.11 -0.69
CA ALA A 890 81.33 -44.44 0.25
C ALA A 890 80.35 -43.37 0.64
N SER A 891 79.13 -43.70 0.35
CA SER A 891 77.86 -43.26 0.92
C SER A 891 77.90 -42.71 2.36
N PRO A 892 76.88 -41.90 2.88
CA PRO A 892 75.68 -42.61 3.30
C PRO A 892 74.37 -41.81 3.07
N ALA A 893 73.26 -42.56 3.16
CA ALA A 893 71.92 -42.19 3.39
C ALA A 893 71.79 -41.41 4.70
N MET A 894 70.87 -40.42 4.70
CA MET A 894 70.44 -39.81 5.93
C MET A 894 68.89 -39.69 5.91
N SER A 895 68.33 -40.61 6.64
CA SER A 895 66.99 -40.59 7.19
C SER A 895 66.95 -39.56 8.33
N ILE A 896 65.97 -38.75 8.38
CA ILE A 896 65.62 -37.93 9.57
C ILE A 896 64.10 -38.12 9.91
N PRO A 897 63.77 -38.21 11.22
CA PRO A 897 62.59 -38.87 11.75
C PRO A 897 61.48 -37.92 12.04
N CYS A 898 60.36 -38.56 12.20
CA CYS A 898 59.12 -38.06 12.75
C CYS A 898 59.29 -37.68 14.23
N GLU A 899 58.92 -36.48 14.65
CA GLU A 899 58.65 -36.15 16.02
C GLU A 899 57.23 -35.66 16.26
N LYS A 900 56.55 -36.39 17.11
CA LYS A 900 55.31 -36.07 17.78
C LYS A 900 55.50 -34.88 18.73
N TYR A 901 54.55 -33.97 18.74
CA TYR A 901 54.28 -33.23 19.97
C TYR A 901 52.78 -33.24 20.32
N GLN A 902 52.60 -33.55 21.61
CA GLN A 902 51.39 -33.77 22.33
C GLN A 902 50.74 -32.44 22.75
N GLU A 903 49.48 -32.54 23.11
CA GLU A 903 48.58 -31.65 23.81
C GLU A 903 49.19 -30.76 24.89
N GLY A 904 48.63 -29.57 25.05
CA GLY A 904 48.76 -28.71 26.22
C GLY A 904 47.64 -27.71 26.31
N MET A 905 46.64 -28.02 27.13
CA MET A 905 45.61 -27.22 27.75
C MET A 905 46.20 -26.04 28.53
N PHE A 906 45.55 -24.85 28.47
CA PHE A 906 45.24 -23.96 29.58
C PHE A 906 44.50 -22.71 29.09
N SER A 907 43.38 -22.52 29.52
CA SER A 907 42.51 -21.64 30.26
C SER A 907 42.97 -20.20 30.48
N GLN A 908 41.93 -19.31 30.35
CA GLN A 908 41.64 -18.07 31.11
C GLN A 908 42.54 -16.84 30.90
N ASP A 909 42.05 -15.70 30.56
CA ASP A 909 41.35 -14.67 31.28
C ASP A 909 41.46 -13.30 30.57
N GLU A 910 40.36 -12.62 30.59
CA GLU A 910 40.09 -11.16 30.76
C GLU A 910 40.99 -10.09 30.15
N GLY A 911 40.30 -9.11 29.60
CA GLY A 911 40.72 -7.74 29.75
C GLY A 911 40.44 -6.77 28.62
N PHE A 912 39.28 -6.10 28.70
CA PHE A 912 39.06 -4.68 28.42
C PHE A 912 40.02 -3.92 27.47
N LEU A 913 39.48 -3.29 26.47
CA LEU A 913 39.44 -1.84 26.37
C LEU A 913 38.79 -1.35 25.06
N ASN A 914 37.84 -0.46 25.26
CA ASN A 914 37.30 0.54 24.37
C ASN A 914 38.34 1.25 23.49
N LEU A 915 37.95 1.62 22.31
CA LEU A 915 37.96 3.00 21.83
C LEU A 915 37.34 3.18 20.44
N ASN A 916 36.30 3.97 20.43
CA ASN A 916 35.78 4.90 19.44
C ASN A 916 36.66 5.21 18.22
N SER A 917 36.10 5.26 17.05
CA SER A 917 35.69 6.47 16.33
C SER A 917 35.46 6.23 14.85
N ARG A 918 34.26 6.60 14.45
CA ARG A 918 33.93 7.59 13.42
C ARG A 918 34.56 7.48 12.04
N ASN A 919 33.67 7.35 11.12
CA ASN A 919 33.32 8.19 9.96
C ASN A 919 33.52 7.60 8.57
N LEU A 920 32.40 7.75 7.84
CA LEU A 920 32.26 8.17 6.43
C LEU A 920 32.50 7.07 5.34
N CYS A 921 31.57 6.59 4.72
CA CYS A 921 30.76 7.12 3.61
C CYS A 921 29.47 6.29 3.47
#